data_16e2b1e16dd4ad5b6531720366ca8a5e
#
_entry.id   16e2b1e16dd4ad5b6531720366ca8a5e
#
_cell.length_a   1.000
_cell.length_b   1.000
_cell.length_c   1.000
_cell.angle_alpha   90.00
_cell.angle_beta   90.00
_cell.angle_gamma   90.00
#
_symmetry.space_group_name_H-M   'P 1'
#
loop_
_entity.id
_entity.type
_entity.pdbx_description
1 polymer ?
#
loop_
_entity_poly.entity_id
_entity_poly.type
_entity_poly.pdbx_seq_one_letter_code
_entity_poly.pdbx_strand_id
1 'polypeptide(L)'
;MKNSISRFIIISLVLMCLMGALIYKLHEVTIVEGAQYAEAAANTSTSSIDIKGTRGRILDRNGVVLAYSKNSYNVEFLRDADNRTDYDSATYTDSLIKAIKIIEDGGGKTIDTSYIRLGEDGKLKYEWGVKSRAAQVARYKNFCQSMGFNISESLKKNEKIEDKSKWDTSTWPTAEEAYTKLRALWFIPEDLPFEDANKVISIRQEVLLNNYRAYEPITIAYDVSMEVVAEIKLRADELTGLQTSQSTTRVYPRGTTAAHILGYLGRTATEEMVKEKGYSYDDYIGVSGIEYTMEEYLTGSTNERKGERVLEKNKNGSAIRELSYTPAKDGDDVMLTIDINLQTVVEKALEDLIAKIDEKEEKQLLERYADYEKATNDDVEGIKTAKTGAAVVMNVNTGQVLAMASYPSFNPNWFIAGLSPEQNQELFNSEFSVETTPTRNKAISTKLAPGSIFKMATGVAAAAEGVLDINERISCDYEYIIKYTDENGNEKTIEQNAPKCHLNSRSKIGQHANQTLADAIKNSCNYYFCEAAYRLGIDKLNEWAGKFGLTSRTGIELTGETEGIVGGQKVLFDNTLTGEDGTLDIANQKTSLPGLVYRKLKETLVKFVESRNAEVDEEAINRCAKRLMELQDGDITNKGPEIRRIISEEIDIPEGITQMRKDWINSISSLLNEIQWKPTQTIRAGFGQGTTLVTPVAVARYVSALANRGTVYDVHIVDKVMDSSGSTVKNVAPSVYNQIEISDDIWDAVSSGMKGVVSPEDGGTASSAFKDYPEFRKKYIDTEMFGGKTGSAQIGRRAKNIDIENTSWFVTFAPREQPEIAIVICVPYGLSGSSSVPAIVDILTYYFGQSENAAPENLVAINGLTE
;
A
#
# COMPACT_ATOMS: atom_id res chain seq x y z
N MET A 1 -85.49 48.09 -13.10
CA MET A 1 -84.55 48.59 -12.02
C MET A 1 -84.24 47.57 -10.92
N LYS A 2 -85.19 46.64 -10.50
CA LYS A 2 -84.91 45.67 -9.44
C LYS A 2 -83.76 44.64 -9.79
N ASN A 3 -83.67 44.21 -11.06
CA ASN A 3 -82.66 43.25 -11.45
C ASN A 3 -81.21 43.82 -11.57
N SER A 4 -81.06 45.18 -11.74
CA SER A 4 -79.74 45.81 -11.78
C SER A 4 -79.13 45.93 -10.36
N ILE A 5 -79.97 46.26 -9.39
CA ILE A 5 -79.51 46.43 -7.99
C ILE A 5 -79.06 45.08 -7.41
N SER A 6 -79.78 44.02 -7.68
CA SER A 6 -79.34 42.66 -7.23
C SER A 6 -78.05 42.24 -7.85
N ARG A 7 -77.77 42.53 -9.10
CA ARG A 7 -76.44 42.22 -9.74
C ARG A 7 -75.32 43.08 -9.13
N PHE A 8 -75.58 44.32 -8.81
CA PHE A 8 -74.61 45.21 -8.13
C PHE A 8 -74.26 44.72 -6.73
N ILE A 9 -75.26 44.21 -5.99
CA ILE A 9 -75.09 43.69 -4.65
C ILE A 9 -74.23 42.37 -4.72
N ILE A 10 -74.50 41.49 -5.67
CA ILE A 10 -73.77 40.25 -5.87
C ILE A 10 -72.29 40.55 -6.25
N ILE A 11 -72.11 41.52 -7.19
CA ILE A 11 -70.71 41.91 -7.58
C ILE A 11 -69.95 42.52 -6.41
N SER A 12 -70.60 43.41 -5.61
CA SER A 12 -70.01 43.98 -4.41
C SER A 12 -69.65 42.91 -3.36
N LEU A 13 -70.50 41.91 -3.18
CA LEU A 13 -70.30 40.83 -2.26
C LEU A 13 -69.11 39.97 -2.71
N VAL A 14 -69.00 39.64 -3.99
CA VAL A 14 -67.92 38.93 -4.59
C VAL A 14 -66.59 39.71 -4.45
N LEU A 15 -66.64 41.03 -4.72
CA LEU A 15 -65.48 41.92 -4.54
C LEU A 15 -65.03 42.02 -3.06
N MET A 16 -65.99 42.04 -2.14
CA MET A 16 -65.69 42.04 -0.71
C MET A 16 -65.08 40.71 -0.22
N CYS A 17 -65.56 39.60 -0.75
CA CYS A 17 -64.96 38.26 -0.50
C CYS A 17 -63.55 38.16 -1.06
N LEU A 18 -63.29 38.64 -2.29
CA LEU A 18 -62.00 38.69 -2.89
C LEU A 18 -61.04 39.58 -2.13
N MET A 19 -61.50 40.76 -1.69
CA MET A 19 -60.71 41.68 -0.87
C MET A 19 -60.42 41.09 0.51
N GLY A 20 -61.37 40.38 1.12
CA GLY A 20 -61.19 39.65 2.36
C GLY A 20 -60.10 38.50 2.22
N ALA A 21 -60.15 37.75 1.11
CA ALA A 21 -59.16 36.77 0.80
C ALA A 21 -57.74 37.34 0.56
N LEU A 22 -57.71 38.50 -0.11
CA LEU A 22 -56.43 39.23 -0.33
C LEU A 22 -55.83 39.75 0.99
N ILE A 23 -56.68 40.34 1.85
CA ILE A 23 -56.24 40.80 3.19
C ILE A 23 -55.79 39.65 4.06
N TYR A 24 -56.52 38.52 4.02
CA TYR A 24 -56.11 37.31 4.73
C TYR A 24 -54.73 36.79 4.24
N LYS A 25 -54.55 36.70 2.92
CA LYS A 25 -53.25 36.25 2.36
C LYS A 25 -52.14 37.25 2.63
N LEU A 26 -52.41 38.53 2.59
CA LEU A 26 -51.47 39.57 2.97
C LEU A 26 -51.09 39.48 4.44
N HIS A 27 -52.05 39.24 5.33
CA HIS A 27 -51.79 39.03 6.75
C HIS A 27 -50.95 37.78 7.00
N GLU A 28 -51.25 36.68 6.31
CA GLU A 28 -50.47 35.43 6.38
C GLU A 28 -49.01 35.67 5.98
N VAL A 29 -48.78 36.27 4.79
CA VAL A 29 -47.43 36.52 4.26
C VAL A 29 -46.66 37.59 5.06
N THR A 30 -47.32 38.64 5.59
CA THR A 30 -46.64 39.76 6.24
C THR A 30 -46.50 39.58 7.76
N ILE A 31 -47.41 38.90 8.42
CA ILE A 31 -47.46 38.79 9.89
C ILE A 31 -47.16 37.36 10.36
N VAL A 32 -47.79 36.35 9.75
CA VAL A 32 -47.61 34.96 10.19
C VAL A 32 -46.32 34.40 9.65
N GLU A 33 -46.05 34.57 8.34
CA GLU A 33 -44.86 34.09 7.67
C GLU A 33 -43.80 35.20 7.47
N GLY A 34 -44.08 36.41 7.92
CA GLY A 34 -43.21 37.57 7.69
C GLY A 34 -41.80 37.43 8.23
N ALA A 35 -41.63 36.72 9.33
CA ALA A 35 -40.32 36.40 9.87
C ALA A 35 -39.55 35.43 8.95
N GLN A 36 -40.21 34.39 8.41
CA GLN A 36 -39.62 33.47 7.45
C GLN A 36 -39.24 34.16 6.13
N TYR A 37 -40.11 35.03 5.62
CA TYR A 37 -39.80 35.79 4.40
C TYR A 37 -38.73 36.84 4.61
N ALA A 38 -38.66 37.45 5.80
CA ALA A 38 -37.60 38.38 6.17
C ALA A 38 -36.26 37.64 6.32
N GLU A 39 -36.23 36.44 6.91
CA GLU A 39 -35.07 35.59 7.00
C GLU A 39 -34.63 35.07 5.61
N ALA A 40 -35.57 34.64 4.77
CA ALA A 40 -35.30 34.26 3.40
C ALA A 40 -34.75 35.41 2.56
N ALA A 41 -35.29 36.63 2.72
CA ALA A 41 -34.80 37.85 2.06
C ALA A 41 -33.41 38.28 2.60
N ALA A 42 -33.14 38.12 3.88
CA ALA A 42 -31.84 38.39 4.46
C ALA A 42 -30.80 37.36 3.92
N ASN A 43 -31.16 36.10 3.83
CA ASN A 43 -30.33 35.05 3.26
C ASN A 43 -30.03 35.21 1.77
N THR A 44 -30.92 35.88 1.01
CA THR A 44 -30.66 36.21 -0.40
C THR A 44 -29.72 37.41 -0.59
N SER A 45 -29.49 38.20 0.44
CA SER A 45 -28.54 39.34 0.42
C SER A 45 -27.23 39.05 1.14
N THR A 46 -27.09 37.89 1.77
CA THR A 46 -25.89 37.48 2.48
C THR A 46 -25.29 36.25 1.84
N SER A 47 -23.96 36.14 1.88
CA SER A 47 -23.23 34.96 1.46
C SER A 47 -22.31 34.51 2.59
N SER A 48 -22.44 33.26 3.00
CA SER A 48 -21.49 32.61 3.90
C SER A 48 -20.38 31.99 3.10
N ILE A 49 -19.14 32.18 3.53
CA ILE A 49 -17.94 31.59 2.98
C ILE A 49 -17.26 30.80 4.09
N ASP A 50 -17.10 29.49 3.89
CA ASP A 50 -16.35 28.66 4.80
C ASP A 50 -14.86 29.02 4.73
N ILE A 51 -14.25 29.19 5.89
CA ILE A 51 -12.81 29.38 6.04
C ILE A 51 -12.22 28.09 6.57
N LYS A 52 -11.29 27.50 5.81
CA LYS A 52 -10.62 26.26 6.23
C LYS A 52 -9.41 26.61 7.09
N GLY A 53 -9.18 25.81 8.14
CA GLY A 53 -7.96 25.85 8.91
C GLY A 53 -6.80 25.25 8.11
N THR A 54 -5.58 25.61 8.49
CA THR A 54 -4.36 25.06 7.91
C THR A 54 -4.18 23.61 8.37
N ARG A 55 -3.73 22.74 7.49
CA ARG A 55 -3.39 21.35 7.86
C ARG A 55 -2.19 21.34 8.78
N GLY A 56 -2.25 20.61 9.89
CA GLY A 56 -1.21 20.48 10.90
C GLY A 56 0.11 19.93 10.33
N ARG A 57 1.20 20.19 11.04
CA ARG A 57 2.55 19.76 10.67
C ARG A 57 2.79 18.30 11.05
N ILE A 58 3.70 17.65 10.32
CA ILE A 58 4.28 16.37 10.73
C ILE A 58 5.73 16.65 11.11
N LEU A 59 6.11 16.23 12.30
CA LEU A 59 7.41 16.48 12.90
C LEU A 59 8.12 15.17 13.19
N ASP A 60 9.46 15.16 13.16
CA ASP A 60 10.24 14.06 13.70
C ASP A 60 10.30 14.12 15.23
N ARG A 61 10.95 13.15 15.87
CA ARG A 61 11.11 13.09 17.34
C ARG A 61 11.85 14.29 17.94
N ASN A 62 12.64 14.99 17.16
CA ASN A 62 13.44 16.16 17.55
C ASN A 62 12.74 17.48 17.22
N GLY A 63 11.53 17.44 16.67
CA GLY A 63 10.75 18.62 16.28
C GLY A 63 11.11 19.15 14.89
N VAL A 64 11.88 18.41 14.10
CA VAL A 64 12.20 18.80 12.71
C VAL A 64 10.96 18.63 11.85
N VAL A 65 10.64 19.66 11.06
CA VAL A 65 9.44 19.67 10.19
C VAL A 65 9.65 18.74 8.99
N LEU A 66 8.80 17.73 8.86
CA LEU A 66 8.77 16.75 7.79
C LEU A 66 7.71 17.05 6.73
N ALA A 67 6.59 17.62 7.14
CA ALA A 67 5.56 18.11 6.24
C ALA A 67 4.85 19.31 6.88
N TYR A 68 4.56 20.33 6.07
CA TYR A 68 3.84 21.52 6.49
C TYR A 68 3.02 22.10 5.34
N SER A 69 2.08 22.99 5.67
CA SER A 69 1.32 23.72 4.67
C SER A 69 1.79 25.16 4.59
N LYS A 70 2.13 25.63 3.40
CA LYS A 70 2.42 27.05 3.14
C LYS A 70 1.18 27.73 2.56
N ASN A 71 1.03 29.02 2.83
CA ASN A 71 0.03 29.83 2.16
C ASN A 71 0.30 29.84 0.65
N SER A 72 -0.76 29.69 -0.12
CA SER A 72 -0.71 29.67 -1.58
C SER A 72 -1.93 30.36 -2.16
N TYR A 73 -1.91 30.59 -3.46
CA TYR A 73 -3.04 31.14 -4.18
C TYR A 73 -3.38 30.25 -5.36
N ASN A 74 -4.68 30.11 -5.61
CA ASN A 74 -5.16 29.38 -6.78
C ASN A 74 -5.80 30.37 -7.76
N VAL A 75 -5.77 30.00 -9.04
CA VAL A 75 -6.59 30.64 -10.06
C VAL A 75 -7.77 29.73 -10.34
N GLU A 76 -8.97 30.29 -10.28
CA GLU A 76 -10.22 29.56 -10.43
C GLU A 76 -11.03 30.12 -11.59
N PHE A 77 -11.79 29.26 -12.25
CA PHE A 77 -12.72 29.60 -13.30
C PHE A 77 -14.15 29.28 -12.85
N LEU A 78 -15.02 30.30 -12.86
CA LEU A 78 -16.43 30.15 -12.58
C LEU A 78 -17.22 30.54 -13.82
N ARG A 79 -17.97 29.60 -14.37
CA ARG A 79 -18.92 29.87 -15.45
C ARG A 79 -20.25 30.29 -14.85
N ASP A 80 -20.80 31.44 -15.28
CA ASP A 80 -22.16 31.78 -14.99
C ASP A 80 -23.11 30.82 -15.72
N ALA A 81 -23.90 30.06 -14.94
CA ALA A 81 -24.82 29.08 -15.47
C ALA A 81 -25.93 29.65 -16.37
N ASP A 82 -26.23 30.94 -16.23
CA ASP A 82 -27.24 31.65 -17.02
C ASP A 82 -26.69 32.20 -18.34
N ASN A 83 -25.38 32.35 -18.48
CA ASN A 83 -24.68 32.79 -19.68
C ASN A 83 -24.40 31.62 -20.62
N ARG A 84 -25.31 31.36 -21.56
CA ARG A 84 -25.30 30.20 -22.47
C ARG A 84 -25.22 30.56 -23.94
N THR A 85 -24.96 31.81 -24.29
CA THR A 85 -24.87 32.24 -25.68
C THR A 85 -23.52 31.87 -26.30
N ASP A 86 -23.44 31.82 -27.63
CA ASP A 86 -22.19 31.64 -28.39
C ASP A 86 -21.18 32.77 -28.09
N TYR A 87 -21.68 34.00 -27.89
CA TYR A 87 -20.83 35.13 -27.52
C TYR A 87 -20.17 34.89 -26.14
N ASP A 88 -20.96 34.46 -25.15
CA ASP A 88 -20.41 34.14 -23.81
C ASP A 88 -19.39 33.01 -23.88
N SER A 89 -19.63 31.99 -24.71
CA SER A 89 -18.73 30.91 -24.92
C SER A 89 -17.38 31.34 -25.51
N ALA A 90 -17.41 32.21 -26.48
CA ALA A 90 -16.20 32.79 -27.09
C ALA A 90 -15.44 33.70 -26.10
N THR A 91 -16.16 34.51 -25.30
CA THR A 91 -15.58 35.37 -24.27
C THR A 91 -14.86 34.58 -23.20
N TYR A 92 -15.48 33.50 -22.70
CA TYR A 92 -14.84 32.61 -21.73
C TYR A 92 -13.57 31.92 -22.30
N THR A 93 -13.61 31.53 -23.56
CA THR A 93 -12.44 30.92 -24.21
C THR A 93 -11.30 31.92 -24.35
N ASP A 94 -11.58 33.17 -24.75
CA ASP A 94 -10.56 34.24 -24.81
C ASP A 94 -9.96 34.55 -23.44
N SER A 95 -10.81 34.60 -22.40
CA SER A 95 -10.39 34.79 -21.02
C SER A 95 -9.48 33.65 -20.54
N LEU A 96 -9.83 32.38 -20.85
CA LEU A 96 -9.03 31.21 -20.49
C LEU A 96 -7.68 31.21 -21.18
N ILE A 97 -7.61 31.51 -22.49
CA ILE A 97 -6.36 31.60 -23.24
C ILE A 97 -5.42 32.63 -22.64
N LYS A 98 -5.94 33.83 -22.31
CA LYS A 98 -5.18 34.90 -21.64
C LYS A 98 -4.70 34.47 -20.25
N ALA A 99 -5.58 33.85 -19.45
CA ALA A 99 -5.24 33.40 -18.11
C ALA A 99 -4.18 32.29 -18.11
N ILE A 100 -4.29 31.30 -19.01
CA ILE A 100 -3.28 30.24 -19.19
C ILE A 100 -1.91 30.88 -19.45
N LYS A 101 -1.86 31.84 -20.36
CA LYS A 101 -0.61 32.56 -20.66
C LYS A 101 -0.05 33.31 -19.45
N ILE A 102 -0.88 34.04 -18.70
CA ILE A 102 -0.45 34.75 -17.51
C ILE A 102 0.12 33.79 -16.46
N ILE A 103 -0.57 32.65 -16.25
CA ILE A 103 -0.16 31.64 -15.29
C ILE A 103 1.21 31.07 -15.67
N GLU A 104 1.41 30.71 -16.93
CA GLU A 104 2.62 30.05 -17.42
C GLU A 104 3.80 31.02 -17.55
N ASP A 105 3.57 32.24 -18.02
CA ASP A 105 4.58 33.32 -18.03
C ASP A 105 5.06 33.67 -16.61
N GLY A 106 4.17 33.51 -15.60
CA GLY A 106 4.50 33.67 -14.18
C GLY A 106 5.09 32.41 -13.52
N GLY A 107 5.46 31.39 -14.30
CA GLY A 107 6.06 30.14 -13.83
C GLY A 107 5.10 29.15 -13.19
N GLY A 108 3.79 29.40 -13.20
CA GLY A 108 2.75 28.50 -12.77
C GLY A 108 2.47 27.40 -13.80
N LYS A 109 1.69 26.39 -13.40
CA LYS A 109 1.20 25.33 -14.30
C LYS A 109 -0.30 25.30 -14.34
N THR A 110 -0.86 25.33 -15.56
CA THR A 110 -2.30 25.13 -15.76
C THR A 110 -2.62 23.64 -15.69
N ILE A 111 -3.74 23.30 -15.04
CA ILE A 111 -4.21 21.93 -14.93
C ILE A 111 -4.68 21.44 -16.29
N ASP A 112 -4.22 20.27 -16.71
CA ASP A 112 -4.66 19.58 -17.90
C ASP A 112 -5.15 18.16 -17.57
N THR A 113 -6.46 18.02 -17.42
CA THR A 113 -7.19 16.77 -17.17
C THR A 113 -7.92 16.26 -18.42
N SER A 114 -7.63 16.82 -19.59
CA SER A 114 -8.22 16.36 -20.85
C SER A 114 -8.00 14.85 -21.06
N TYR A 115 -9.01 14.17 -21.57
CA TYR A 115 -8.87 12.78 -21.97
C TYR A 115 -8.23 12.62 -23.36
N ILE A 116 -8.02 13.72 -24.11
CA ILE A 116 -7.42 13.70 -25.43
C ILE A 116 -5.93 14.01 -25.30
N ARG A 117 -5.08 13.14 -25.83
CA ARG A 117 -3.62 13.27 -25.80
C ARG A 117 -3.03 13.08 -27.18
N LEU A 118 -1.89 13.74 -27.45
CA LEU A 118 -1.09 13.53 -28.65
C LEU A 118 -0.19 12.32 -28.44
N GLY A 119 -0.32 11.30 -29.29
CA GLY A 119 0.54 10.13 -29.26
C GLY A 119 1.92 10.39 -29.87
N GLU A 120 2.88 9.53 -29.59
CA GLU A 120 4.23 9.58 -30.18
C GLU A 120 4.23 9.50 -31.72
N ASP A 121 3.19 8.91 -32.29
CA ASP A 121 2.94 8.81 -33.71
C ASP A 121 2.30 10.08 -34.32
N GLY A 122 2.12 11.13 -33.54
CA GLY A 122 1.49 12.38 -33.92
C GLY A 122 -0.04 12.30 -34.07
N LYS A 123 -0.69 11.19 -33.69
CA LYS A 123 -2.14 11.04 -33.75
C LYS A 123 -2.77 11.28 -32.38
N LEU A 124 -3.99 11.79 -32.38
CA LEU A 124 -4.73 11.96 -31.15
C LEU A 124 -5.29 10.62 -30.67
N LYS A 125 -5.18 10.37 -29.38
CA LYS A 125 -5.70 9.17 -28.69
C LYS A 125 -6.41 9.55 -27.39
N TYR A 126 -7.30 8.68 -26.91
CA TYR A 126 -7.85 8.83 -25.58
C TYR A 126 -6.95 8.20 -24.53
N GLU A 127 -6.77 8.93 -23.45
CA GLU A 127 -6.12 8.45 -22.24
C GLU A 127 -7.07 8.64 -21.06
N TRP A 128 -7.69 7.53 -20.65
CA TRP A 128 -8.76 7.58 -19.63
C TRP A 128 -8.26 7.59 -18.18
N GLY A 129 -6.95 7.46 -17.96
CA GLY A 129 -6.35 7.44 -16.62
C GLY A 129 -6.76 6.26 -15.73
N VAL A 130 -7.32 5.18 -16.33
CA VAL A 130 -7.71 3.95 -15.63
C VAL A 130 -7.31 2.72 -16.44
N LYS A 131 -6.89 1.65 -15.74
CA LYS A 131 -6.39 0.42 -16.39
C LYS A 131 -7.50 -0.53 -16.83
N SER A 132 -8.58 -0.64 -16.06
CA SER A 132 -9.68 -1.56 -16.36
C SER A 132 -10.47 -1.13 -17.58
N ARG A 133 -10.67 -2.02 -18.55
CA ARG A 133 -11.49 -1.75 -19.74
C ARG A 133 -12.91 -1.32 -19.37
N ALA A 134 -13.51 -1.94 -18.37
CA ALA A 134 -14.84 -1.56 -17.88
C ALA A 134 -14.89 -0.12 -17.35
N ALA A 135 -13.86 0.31 -16.62
CA ALA A 135 -13.73 1.68 -16.13
C ALA A 135 -13.45 2.67 -17.27
N GLN A 136 -12.62 2.30 -18.25
CA GLN A 136 -12.41 3.11 -19.46
C GLN A 136 -13.72 3.34 -20.22
N VAL A 137 -14.51 2.30 -20.44
CA VAL A 137 -15.81 2.39 -21.12
C VAL A 137 -16.79 3.25 -20.32
N ALA A 138 -16.81 3.16 -19.00
CA ALA A 138 -17.64 4.00 -18.15
C ALA A 138 -17.26 5.48 -18.25
N ARG A 139 -15.96 5.82 -18.25
CA ARG A 139 -15.48 7.21 -18.43
C ARG A 139 -15.79 7.71 -19.85
N TYR A 140 -15.60 6.87 -20.86
CA TYR A 140 -15.91 7.22 -22.24
C TYR A 140 -17.39 7.49 -22.46
N LYS A 141 -18.28 6.66 -21.86
CA LYS A 141 -19.75 6.90 -21.86
C LYS A 141 -20.06 8.27 -21.27
N ASN A 142 -19.54 8.53 -20.08
CA ASN A 142 -19.78 9.80 -19.36
C ASN A 142 -19.28 11.01 -20.17
N PHE A 143 -18.07 10.94 -20.69
CA PHE A 143 -17.51 11.96 -21.57
C PHE A 143 -18.40 12.23 -22.78
N CYS A 144 -18.81 11.21 -23.52
CA CYS A 144 -19.67 11.38 -24.67
C CYS A 144 -20.99 12.05 -24.31
N GLN A 145 -21.63 11.63 -23.23
CA GLN A 145 -22.91 12.21 -22.77
C GLN A 145 -22.76 13.66 -22.33
N SER A 146 -21.72 13.98 -21.54
CA SER A 146 -21.48 15.33 -21.03
C SER A 146 -21.07 16.31 -22.15
N MET A 147 -20.30 15.84 -23.14
CA MET A 147 -19.86 16.64 -24.29
C MET A 147 -20.89 16.69 -25.43
N GLY A 148 -22.08 16.13 -25.24
CA GLY A 148 -23.15 16.17 -26.22
C GLY A 148 -22.89 15.35 -27.49
N PHE A 149 -22.18 14.23 -27.37
CA PHE A 149 -22.06 13.26 -28.45
C PHE A 149 -23.23 12.29 -28.45
N ASN A 150 -23.82 12.03 -29.61
CA ASN A 150 -24.93 11.11 -29.73
C ASN A 150 -24.43 9.66 -29.85
N ILE A 151 -24.52 8.91 -28.76
CA ILE A 151 -24.18 7.48 -28.68
C ILE A 151 -25.41 6.61 -28.34
N SER A 152 -26.61 7.14 -28.45
CA SER A 152 -27.84 6.52 -27.96
C SER A 152 -28.15 5.15 -28.57
N GLU A 153 -27.88 4.95 -29.86
CA GLU A 153 -28.11 3.67 -30.54
C GLU A 153 -27.15 2.59 -30.05
N SER A 154 -25.87 2.94 -29.87
CA SER A 154 -24.85 2.03 -29.35
C SER A 154 -25.13 1.66 -27.90
N LEU A 155 -25.55 2.64 -27.09
CA LEU A 155 -25.90 2.39 -25.68
C LEU A 155 -27.05 1.38 -25.52
N LYS A 156 -28.14 1.51 -26.32
CA LYS A 156 -29.27 0.54 -26.29
C LYS A 156 -28.85 -0.90 -26.59
N LYS A 157 -27.80 -1.10 -27.39
CA LYS A 157 -27.24 -2.44 -27.67
C LYS A 157 -26.34 -2.91 -26.54
N ASN A 158 -25.47 -2.03 -26.05
CA ASN A 158 -24.48 -2.34 -25.03
C ASN A 158 -25.13 -2.57 -23.63
N GLU A 159 -26.20 -1.84 -23.28
CA GLU A 159 -26.88 -1.98 -21.97
C GLU A 159 -27.52 -3.34 -21.74
N LYS A 160 -27.62 -4.18 -22.78
CA LYS A 160 -28.01 -5.58 -22.66
C LYS A 160 -26.86 -6.51 -22.22
N ILE A 161 -25.63 -5.99 -22.19
CA ILE A 161 -24.43 -6.72 -21.81
C ILE A 161 -24.03 -6.26 -20.40
N GLU A 162 -24.10 -7.15 -19.43
CA GLU A 162 -23.80 -6.86 -18.02
C GLU A 162 -22.34 -6.45 -17.81
N ASP A 163 -21.42 -7.16 -18.47
CA ASP A 163 -19.98 -6.86 -18.41
C ASP A 163 -19.60 -5.70 -19.34
N LYS A 164 -19.38 -4.51 -18.76
CA LYS A 164 -18.98 -3.29 -19.49
C LYS A 164 -17.68 -3.44 -20.27
N SER A 165 -16.80 -4.36 -19.90
CA SER A 165 -15.55 -4.59 -20.64
C SER A 165 -15.78 -5.10 -22.07
N LYS A 166 -16.91 -5.73 -22.30
CA LYS A 166 -17.36 -6.30 -23.60
C LYS A 166 -18.19 -5.33 -24.45
N TRP A 167 -18.41 -4.10 -23.98
CA TRP A 167 -19.19 -3.12 -24.74
C TRP A 167 -18.47 -2.73 -26.03
N ASP A 168 -19.23 -2.65 -27.13
CA ASP A 168 -18.74 -2.16 -28.41
C ASP A 168 -18.76 -0.63 -28.43
N THR A 169 -17.57 -0.05 -28.51
CA THR A 169 -17.36 1.40 -28.57
C THR A 169 -16.86 1.87 -29.96
N SER A 170 -16.88 0.99 -30.96
CA SER A 170 -16.33 1.27 -32.31
C SER A 170 -17.05 2.40 -33.06
N THR A 171 -18.32 2.64 -32.70
CA THR A 171 -19.14 3.72 -33.28
C THR A 171 -19.12 5.00 -32.45
N TRP A 172 -18.35 5.04 -31.38
CA TRP A 172 -18.23 6.25 -30.56
C TRP A 172 -17.17 7.17 -31.18
N PRO A 173 -17.23 8.50 -30.92
CA PRO A 173 -16.35 9.45 -31.57
C PRO A 173 -14.88 9.14 -31.29
N THR A 174 -14.04 9.13 -32.31
CA THR A 174 -12.59 9.07 -32.15
C THR A 174 -12.05 10.29 -31.40
N ALA A 175 -10.82 10.24 -30.88
CA ALA A 175 -10.19 11.37 -30.22
C ALA A 175 -10.07 12.58 -31.17
N GLU A 176 -9.81 12.35 -32.47
CA GLU A 176 -9.71 13.38 -33.53
C GLU A 176 -11.06 14.07 -33.77
N GLU A 177 -12.13 13.28 -33.93
CA GLU A 177 -13.48 13.81 -34.10
C GLU A 177 -13.94 14.59 -32.86
N ALA A 178 -13.63 14.08 -31.66
CA ALA A 178 -13.96 14.79 -30.42
C ALA A 178 -13.20 16.10 -30.29
N TYR A 179 -11.90 16.11 -30.53
CA TYR A 179 -11.06 17.31 -30.48
C TYR A 179 -11.56 18.38 -31.47
N THR A 180 -11.82 18.01 -32.71
CA THR A 180 -12.34 18.93 -33.75
C THR A 180 -13.68 19.52 -33.35
N LYS A 181 -14.63 18.68 -32.87
CA LYS A 181 -15.95 19.14 -32.41
C LYS A 181 -15.85 20.07 -31.21
N LEU A 182 -15.01 19.74 -30.21
CA LEU A 182 -14.90 20.54 -28.98
C LEU A 182 -14.23 21.89 -29.26
N ARG A 183 -13.22 21.93 -30.15
CA ARG A 183 -12.64 23.21 -30.60
C ARG A 183 -13.69 24.13 -31.22
N ALA A 184 -14.50 23.58 -32.14
CA ALA A 184 -15.58 24.33 -32.76
C ALA A 184 -16.65 24.76 -31.75
N LEU A 185 -17.08 23.86 -30.85
CA LEU A 185 -18.11 24.13 -29.84
C LEU A 185 -17.72 25.26 -28.90
N TRP A 186 -16.44 25.39 -28.59
CA TRP A 186 -15.96 26.40 -27.64
C TRP A 186 -15.22 27.56 -28.30
N PHE A 187 -15.28 27.70 -29.60
CA PHE A 187 -14.68 28.79 -30.36
C PHE A 187 -13.16 28.92 -30.13
N ILE A 188 -12.46 27.79 -29.98
CA ILE A 188 -11.01 27.78 -29.80
C ILE A 188 -10.34 28.06 -31.14
N PRO A 189 -9.46 29.09 -31.27
CA PRO A 189 -8.81 29.47 -32.53
C PRO A 189 -8.06 28.32 -33.20
N GLU A 190 -8.17 28.20 -34.51
CA GLU A 190 -7.53 27.11 -35.28
C GLU A 190 -6.00 27.20 -35.28
N ASP A 191 -5.44 28.38 -35.13
CA ASP A 191 -4.01 28.67 -35.06
C ASP A 191 -3.39 28.45 -33.68
N LEU A 192 -4.24 28.20 -32.63
CA LEU A 192 -3.74 27.92 -31.29
C LEU A 192 -3.04 26.55 -31.26
N PRO A 193 -1.80 26.47 -30.72
CA PRO A 193 -1.10 25.19 -30.59
C PRO A 193 -1.90 24.10 -29.87
N PHE A 194 -1.66 22.82 -30.16
CA PHE A 194 -2.39 21.72 -29.55
C PHE A 194 -2.36 21.77 -28.02
N GLU A 195 -1.20 22.02 -27.46
CA GLU A 195 -1.03 22.03 -25.99
C GLU A 195 -1.93 23.08 -25.33
N ASP A 196 -1.95 24.31 -25.83
CA ASP A 196 -2.76 25.39 -25.28
C ASP A 196 -4.25 25.20 -25.56
N ALA A 197 -4.60 24.75 -26.74
CA ALA A 197 -5.97 24.40 -27.08
C ALA A 197 -6.49 23.25 -26.20
N ASN A 198 -5.66 22.28 -25.89
CA ASN A 198 -6.02 21.14 -25.05
C ASN A 198 -6.21 21.53 -23.58
N LYS A 199 -5.44 22.51 -23.05
CA LYS A 199 -5.67 23.09 -21.72
C LYS A 199 -7.03 23.77 -21.64
N VAL A 200 -7.42 24.53 -22.65
CA VAL A 200 -8.76 25.16 -22.74
C VAL A 200 -9.84 24.08 -22.80
N ILE A 201 -9.64 23.04 -23.62
CA ILE A 201 -10.56 21.89 -23.69
C ILE A 201 -10.65 21.21 -22.33
N SER A 202 -9.54 21.00 -21.64
CA SER A 202 -9.50 20.41 -20.31
C SER A 202 -10.40 21.15 -19.30
N ILE A 203 -10.25 22.49 -19.19
CA ILE A 203 -11.03 23.31 -18.27
C ILE A 203 -12.51 23.27 -18.63
N ARG A 204 -12.83 23.42 -19.91
CA ARG A 204 -14.22 23.40 -20.39
C ARG A 204 -14.87 22.02 -20.25
N GLN A 205 -14.11 20.96 -20.44
CA GLN A 205 -14.51 19.57 -20.20
C GLN A 205 -14.86 19.37 -18.73
N GLU A 206 -14.01 19.84 -17.81
CA GLU A 206 -14.21 19.73 -16.38
C GLU A 206 -15.51 20.42 -15.91
N VAL A 207 -15.79 21.62 -16.44
CA VAL A 207 -17.04 22.32 -16.18
C VAL A 207 -18.26 21.49 -16.57
N LEU A 208 -18.23 20.78 -17.69
CA LEU A 208 -19.35 19.98 -18.15
C LEU A 208 -19.46 18.62 -17.46
N LEU A 209 -18.35 18.00 -17.12
CA LEU A 209 -18.32 16.74 -16.36
C LEU A 209 -18.87 16.96 -14.94
N ASN A 210 -18.61 18.12 -14.34
CA ASN A 210 -19.07 18.50 -13.01
C ASN A 210 -20.31 19.43 -13.05
N ASN A 211 -21.15 19.35 -14.05
CA ASN A 211 -22.29 20.23 -14.24
C ASN A 211 -23.32 20.20 -13.08
N TYR A 212 -23.32 19.20 -12.22
CA TYR A 212 -24.09 19.17 -10.97
C TYR A 212 -23.58 20.17 -9.93
N ARG A 213 -22.37 20.75 -10.13
CA ARG A 213 -21.73 21.80 -9.31
C ARG A 213 -21.60 23.10 -10.08
N ALA A 214 -22.59 23.44 -10.91
CA ALA A 214 -22.53 24.53 -11.89
C ALA A 214 -22.25 25.92 -11.30
N TYR A 215 -22.43 26.10 -9.99
CA TYR A 215 -22.21 27.38 -9.27
C TYR A 215 -20.92 27.40 -8.45
N GLU A 216 -20.13 26.32 -8.49
CA GLU A 216 -18.83 26.25 -7.83
C GLU A 216 -17.70 26.57 -8.81
N PRO A 217 -16.68 27.35 -8.39
CA PRO A 217 -15.52 27.60 -9.24
C PRO A 217 -14.69 26.34 -9.40
N ILE A 218 -14.05 26.20 -10.57
CA ILE A 218 -13.10 25.13 -10.86
C ILE A 218 -11.70 25.70 -10.80
N THR A 219 -10.82 25.10 -9.99
CA THR A 219 -9.42 25.50 -9.95
C THR A 219 -8.72 25.10 -11.24
N ILE A 220 -8.09 26.08 -11.90
CA ILE A 220 -7.35 25.90 -13.15
C ILE A 220 -5.83 25.95 -12.98
N ALA A 221 -5.35 26.53 -11.87
CA ALA A 221 -3.96 26.52 -11.48
C ALA A 221 -3.84 26.58 -9.95
N TYR A 222 -2.91 25.81 -9.40
CA TYR A 222 -2.59 25.78 -7.98
C TYR A 222 -1.26 26.44 -7.71
N ASP A 223 -1.10 26.94 -6.47
CA ASP A 223 0.15 27.49 -5.95
C ASP A 223 0.82 28.51 -6.90
N VAL A 224 0.01 29.45 -7.41
CA VAL A 224 0.49 30.49 -8.29
C VAL A 224 1.21 31.60 -7.51
N SER A 225 2.15 32.28 -8.17
CA SER A 225 2.88 33.39 -7.56
C SER A 225 2.00 34.64 -7.32
N MET A 226 2.44 35.52 -6.43
CA MET A 226 1.74 36.79 -6.19
C MET A 226 1.69 37.69 -7.43
N GLU A 227 2.68 37.60 -8.33
CA GLU A 227 2.69 38.28 -9.60
C GLU A 227 1.52 37.84 -10.49
N VAL A 228 1.26 36.53 -10.57
CA VAL A 228 0.10 35.98 -11.29
C VAL A 228 -1.20 36.47 -10.67
N VAL A 229 -1.30 36.41 -9.33
CA VAL A 229 -2.49 36.91 -8.59
C VAL A 229 -2.76 38.39 -8.90
N ALA A 230 -1.70 39.21 -8.87
CA ALA A 230 -1.81 40.64 -9.15
C ALA A 230 -2.24 40.89 -10.60
N GLU A 231 -1.66 40.18 -11.57
CA GLU A 231 -1.98 40.31 -12.99
C GLU A 231 -3.44 39.90 -13.30
N ILE A 232 -3.91 38.79 -12.74
CA ILE A 232 -5.31 38.35 -12.87
C ILE A 232 -6.26 39.39 -12.30
N LYS A 233 -5.97 39.95 -11.10
CA LYS A 233 -6.80 40.96 -10.48
C LYS A 233 -6.80 42.28 -11.23
N LEU A 234 -5.67 42.72 -11.76
CA LEU A 234 -5.55 43.94 -12.57
C LEU A 234 -6.37 43.88 -13.87
N ARG A 235 -6.47 42.67 -14.45
CA ARG A 235 -7.20 42.42 -15.68
C ARG A 235 -8.58 41.78 -15.46
N ALA A 236 -9.17 41.92 -14.29
CA ALA A 236 -10.44 41.28 -13.96
C ALA A 236 -11.58 41.65 -14.95
N ASP A 237 -11.57 42.87 -15.51
CA ASP A 237 -12.55 43.31 -16.49
C ASP A 237 -12.41 42.62 -17.86
N GLU A 238 -11.19 42.12 -18.18
CA GLU A 238 -10.87 41.39 -19.42
C GLU A 238 -10.97 39.88 -19.24
N LEU A 239 -10.89 39.37 -18.02
CA LEU A 239 -10.80 37.96 -17.68
C LEU A 239 -12.11 37.43 -17.08
N THR A 240 -13.14 37.46 -17.91
CA THR A 240 -14.48 37.03 -17.51
C THR A 240 -14.47 35.61 -16.94
N GLY A 241 -15.02 35.44 -15.75
CA GLY A 241 -15.11 34.14 -15.07
C GLY A 241 -13.85 33.74 -14.30
N LEU A 242 -12.78 34.51 -14.37
CA LEU A 242 -11.54 34.20 -13.62
C LEU A 242 -11.56 34.93 -12.25
N GLN A 243 -11.11 34.19 -11.24
CA GLN A 243 -10.91 34.72 -9.90
C GLN A 243 -9.68 34.04 -9.25
N THR A 244 -9.23 34.64 -8.17
CA THR A 244 -8.17 34.07 -7.35
C THR A 244 -8.68 33.77 -5.96
N SER A 245 -8.32 32.63 -5.41
CA SER A 245 -8.63 32.25 -4.03
C SER A 245 -7.34 32.03 -3.22
N GLN A 246 -7.41 32.31 -1.94
CA GLN A 246 -6.37 31.96 -1.00
C GLN A 246 -6.53 30.48 -0.64
N SER A 247 -5.42 29.76 -0.62
CA SER A 247 -5.37 28.32 -0.33
C SER A 247 -4.13 28.00 0.47
N THR A 248 -3.93 26.73 0.76
CA THR A 248 -2.67 26.24 1.33
C THR A 248 -2.15 25.07 0.49
N THR A 249 -0.84 25.03 0.30
CA THR A 249 -0.16 23.94 -0.42
C THR A 249 0.68 23.14 0.54
N ARG A 250 0.51 21.81 0.54
CA ARG A 250 1.31 20.90 1.32
C ARG A 250 2.72 20.79 0.76
N VAL A 251 3.73 20.86 1.63
CA VAL A 251 5.14 20.79 1.27
C VAL A 251 5.82 19.70 2.06
N TYR A 252 6.58 18.86 1.37
CA TYR A 252 7.45 17.83 1.94
C TYR A 252 8.90 18.26 1.65
N PRO A 253 9.57 18.98 2.57
CA PRO A 253 10.83 19.66 2.29
C PRO A 253 12.01 18.71 2.03
N ARG A 254 11.87 17.44 2.45
CA ARG A 254 12.91 16.41 2.26
C ARG A 254 12.69 15.54 1.02
N GLY A 255 11.70 15.87 0.17
CA GLY A 255 11.43 15.14 -1.07
C GLY A 255 11.09 13.68 -0.84
N THR A 256 11.96 12.77 -1.27
CA THR A 256 11.76 11.31 -1.18
C THR A 256 12.01 10.73 0.22
N THR A 257 12.68 11.48 1.10
CA THR A 257 13.01 10.99 2.45
C THR A 257 11.76 10.81 3.30
N ALA A 258 11.63 9.65 3.92
CA ALA A 258 10.49 9.21 4.73
C ALA A 258 9.14 9.19 3.98
N ALA A 259 9.15 9.18 2.63
CA ALA A 259 7.92 9.26 1.83
C ALA A 259 6.92 8.15 2.15
N HIS A 260 7.37 6.91 2.37
CA HIS A 260 6.50 5.79 2.72
C HIS A 260 5.90 5.89 4.14
N ILE A 261 6.54 6.66 5.02
CA ILE A 261 6.04 6.95 6.36
C ILE A 261 5.05 8.10 6.28
N LEU A 262 5.44 9.21 5.68
CA LEU A 262 4.60 10.40 5.55
C LEU A 262 3.36 10.11 4.71
N GLY A 263 3.52 9.41 3.60
CA GLY A 263 2.48 9.22 2.61
C GLY A 263 2.31 10.45 1.73
N TYR A 264 1.13 10.59 1.13
CA TYR A 264 0.81 11.72 0.25
C TYR A 264 -0.67 12.07 0.32
N LEU A 265 -1.00 13.25 -0.17
CA LEU A 265 -2.35 13.78 -0.26
C LEU A 265 -2.93 13.56 -1.67
N GLY A 266 -4.25 13.42 -1.73
CA GLY A 266 -5.01 13.37 -2.97
C GLY A 266 -6.40 13.95 -2.79
N ARG A 267 -7.08 14.23 -3.90
CA ARG A 267 -8.48 14.66 -3.89
C ARG A 267 -9.39 13.46 -3.95
N THR A 268 -9.60 12.84 -2.81
CA THR A 268 -10.29 11.56 -2.67
C THR A 268 -11.49 11.64 -1.73
N ALA A 269 -12.02 12.86 -1.49
CA ALA A 269 -13.19 13.06 -0.65
C ALA A 269 -14.37 12.22 -1.14
N THR A 270 -14.89 11.36 -0.29
CA THR A 270 -16.07 10.55 -0.57
C THR A 270 -17.35 11.37 -0.31
N GLU A 271 -18.47 10.96 -0.88
CA GLU A 271 -19.77 11.58 -0.63
C GLU A 271 -20.12 11.60 0.87
N GLU A 272 -19.77 10.55 1.60
CA GLU A 272 -19.93 10.44 3.05
C GLU A 272 -19.10 11.51 3.78
N MET A 273 -17.82 11.66 3.44
CA MET A 273 -16.95 12.66 4.04
C MET A 273 -17.46 14.09 3.80
N VAL A 274 -17.98 14.35 2.61
CA VAL A 274 -18.56 15.66 2.27
C VAL A 274 -19.83 15.92 3.07
N LYS A 275 -20.74 14.96 3.18
CA LYS A 275 -22.03 15.13 3.88
C LYS A 275 -21.89 15.12 5.39
N GLU A 276 -21.07 14.25 5.94
CA GLU A 276 -21.00 14.03 7.39
C GLU A 276 -19.93 14.87 8.06
N LYS A 277 -18.75 14.99 7.43
CA LYS A 277 -17.60 15.69 8.00
C LYS A 277 -17.40 17.11 7.46
N GLY A 278 -18.10 17.46 6.37
CA GLY A 278 -18.06 18.80 5.79
C GLY A 278 -16.87 19.07 4.87
N TYR A 279 -16.16 18.04 4.40
CA TYR A 279 -15.14 18.23 3.38
C TYR A 279 -15.74 18.77 2.08
N SER A 280 -14.91 19.44 1.30
CA SER A 280 -15.21 19.72 -0.11
C SER A 280 -14.61 18.62 -1.00
N TYR A 281 -15.23 18.37 -2.16
CA TYR A 281 -14.67 17.41 -3.12
C TYR A 281 -13.25 17.75 -3.60
N ASP A 282 -12.87 19.04 -3.51
CA ASP A 282 -11.55 19.55 -3.91
C ASP A 282 -10.53 19.55 -2.76
N ASP A 283 -10.93 19.14 -1.56
CA ASP A 283 -10.00 19.05 -0.43
C ASP A 283 -8.94 17.97 -0.65
N TYR A 284 -7.72 18.30 -0.26
CA TYR A 284 -6.65 17.34 -0.15
C TYR A 284 -6.80 16.53 1.12
N ILE A 285 -6.91 15.23 0.97
CA ILE A 285 -7.09 14.26 2.04
C ILE A 285 -5.93 13.27 1.98
N GLY A 286 -5.51 12.76 3.13
CA GLY A 286 -4.49 11.72 3.19
C GLY A 286 -4.90 10.45 2.43
N VAL A 287 -4.02 9.96 1.55
CA VAL A 287 -4.23 8.73 0.77
C VAL A 287 -3.45 7.56 1.34
N SER A 288 -2.29 7.81 1.90
CA SER A 288 -1.41 6.79 2.48
C SER A 288 -0.59 7.35 3.63
N GLY A 289 0.11 6.48 4.35
CA GLY A 289 1.02 6.84 5.44
C GLY A 289 0.35 7.61 6.57
N ILE A 290 1.11 8.42 7.27
CA ILE A 290 0.66 9.27 8.39
C ILE A 290 -0.37 10.30 7.92
N GLU A 291 -0.23 10.83 6.72
CA GLU A 291 -1.22 11.76 6.15
C GLU A 291 -2.64 11.14 6.15
N TYR A 292 -2.75 9.82 5.90
CA TYR A 292 -4.03 9.12 5.93
C TYR A 292 -4.44 8.70 7.36
N THR A 293 -3.54 8.06 8.10
CA THR A 293 -3.91 7.47 9.39
C THR A 293 -4.15 8.52 10.47
N MET A 294 -3.55 9.70 10.33
CA MET A 294 -3.72 10.84 11.22
C MET A 294 -4.56 11.97 10.60
N GLU A 295 -5.35 11.69 9.54
CA GLU A 295 -6.20 12.66 8.86
C GLU A 295 -7.12 13.41 9.84
N GLU A 296 -7.72 12.71 10.81
CA GLU A 296 -8.61 13.30 11.81
C GLU A 296 -7.95 14.42 12.62
N TYR A 297 -6.66 14.27 12.93
CA TYR A 297 -5.89 15.27 13.67
C TYR A 297 -5.32 16.33 12.74
N LEU A 298 -4.76 15.93 11.61
CA LEU A 298 -4.05 16.83 10.70
C LEU A 298 -4.97 17.80 9.95
N THR A 299 -6.20 17.40 9.65
CA THR A 299 -7.09 18.21 8.80
C THR A 299 -7.57 19.50 9.47
N GLY A 300 -7.67 20.59 8.71
CA GLY A 300 -8.37 21.84 9.11
C GLY A 300 -9.69 22.06 8.36
N SER A 301 -10.17 21.05 7.59
CA SER A 301 -11.27 21.20 6.64
C SER A 301 -12.62 20.65 7.13
N THR A 302 -12.70 20.09 8.34
CA THR A 302 -13.98 19.55 8.87
C THR A 302 -14.89 20.64 9.42
N ASN A 303 -16.19 20.36 9.54
CA ASN A 303 -17.18 21.26 10.13
C ASN A 303 -16.81 21.76 11.53
N GLU A 304 -16.10 20.95 12.31
CA GLU A 304 -15.67 21.30 13.67
C GLU A 304 -14.50 22.29 13.68
N ARG A 305 -13.75 22.37 12.60
CA ARG A 305 -12.54 23.18 12.45
C ARG A 305 -12.72 24.39 11.53
N LYS A 306 -13.70 24.35 10.63
CA LYS A 306 -14.00 25.49 9.76
C LYS A 306 -14.44 26.70 10.54
N GLY A 307 -13.98 27.85 10.09
CA GLY A 307 -14.56 29.16 10.42
C GLY A 307 -15.55 29.60 9.35
N GLU A 308 -16.17 30.71 9.56
CA GLU A 308 -17.21 31.26 8.69
C GLU A 308 -17.02 32.77 8.52
N ARG A 309 -17.17 33.21 7.30
CA ARG A 309 -17.18 34.64 6.94
C ARG A 309 -18.50 34.96 6.27
N VAL A 310 -19.33 35.74 6.91
CA VAL A 310 -20.63 36.19 6.36
C VAL A 310 -20.46 37.54 5.74
N LEU A 311 -20.72 37.65 4.43
CA LEU A 311 -20.62 38.88 3.64
C LEU A 311 -22.01 39.33 3.20
N GLU A 312 -22.27 40.62 3.32
CA GLU A 312 -23.43 41.26 2.67
C GLU A 312 -23.06 41.54 1.22
N LYS A 313 -23.95 41.15 0.29
CA LYS A 313 -23.75 41.32 -1.16
C LYS A 313 -24.75 42.32 -1.71
N ASN A 314 -24.34 43.11 -2.71
CA ASN A 314 -25.24 43.93 -3.50
C ASN A 314 -26.00 43.05 -4.52
N LYS A 315 -26.97 43.71 -5.22
CA LYS A 315 -27.77 43.08 -6.28
C LYS A 315 -26.97 42.48 -7.44
N ASN A 316 -25.71 42.85 -7.56
CA ASN A 316 -24.79 42.32 -8.58
C ASN A 316 -23.87 41.19 -8.02
N GLY A 317 -24.11 40.70 -6.78
CA GLY A 317 -23.32 39.66 -6.14
C GLY A 317 -22.00 40.12 -5.52
N SER A 318 -21.65 41.43 -5.63
CA SER A 318 -20.39 41.96 -5.05
C SER A 318 -20.54 42.16 -3.54
N ALA A 319 -19.51 41.79 -2.77
CA ALA A 319 -19.47 42.00 -1.33
C ALA A 319 -19.45 43.50 -0.99
N ILE A 320 -20.38 43.95 -0.11
CA ILE A 320 -20.46 45.32 0.38
C ILE A 320 -19.70 45.48 1.69
N ARG A 321 -19.94 44.56 2.63
CA ARG A 321 -19.28 44.54 3.95
C ARG A 321 -19.29 43.14 4.56
N GLU A 322 -18.38 42.91 5.52
CA GLU A 322 -18.36 41.74 6.38
C GLU A 322 -19.33 41.93 7.54
N LEU A 323 -20.22 40.95 7.74
CA LEU A 323 -21.23 40.97 8.81
C LEU A 323 -20.74 40.22 10.05
N SER A 324 -20.06 39.10 9.86
CA SER A 324 -19.44 38.31 10.93
C SER A 324 -18.23 37.53 10.42
N TYR A 325 -17.31 37.29 11.32
CA TYR A 325 -16.10 36.47 11.09
C TYR A 325 -15.88 35.55 12.27
N THR A 326 -15.87 34.25 12.00
CA THR A 326 -15.46 33.19 12.94
C THR A 326 -14.17 32.58 12.42
N PRO A 327 -13.07 32.64 13.16
CA PRO A 327 -11.80 32.05 12.69
C PRO A 327 -11.89 30.55 12.61
N ALA A 328 -11.20 29.96 11.62
CA ALA A 328 -11.01 28.53 11.53
C ALA A 328 -10.02 28.05 12.62
N LYS A 329 -10.09 26.77 12.94
CA LYS A 329 -9.12 26.08 13.78
C LYS A 329 -8.17 25.28 12.89
N ASP A 330 -6.86 25.47 13.08
CA ASP A 330 -5.87 24.68 12.39
C ASP A 330 -5.90 23.22 12.83
N GLY A 331 -5.40 22.34 11.96
CA GLY A 331 -5.13 20.96 12.29
C GLY A 331 -4.04 20.83 13.36
N ASP A 332 -4.06 19.70 14.06
CA ASP A 332 -3.08 19.39 15.11
C ASP A 332 -1.77 18.87 14.49
N ASP A 333 -0.66 19.16 15.14
CA ASP A 333 0.66 18.68 14.75
C ASP A 333 0.86 17.22 15.22
N VAL A 334 1.40 16.38 14.35
CA VAL A 334 1.74 14.98 14.66
C VAL A 334 3.25 14.85 14.79
N MET A 335 3.73 14.46 15.95
CA MET A 335 5.14 14.14 16.20
C MET A 335 5.37 12.64 16.05
N LEU A 336 6.36 12.27 15.25
CA LEU A 336 6.74 10.89 14.98
C LEU A 336 7.90 10.44 15.88
N THR A 337 8.07 9.12 16.00
CA THR A 337 9.19 8.51 16.72
C THR A 337 10.48 8.47 15.92
N ILE A 338 10.43 8.72 14.59
CA ILE A 338 11.59 8.67 13.70
C ILE A 338 12.57 9.81 13.99
N ASP A 339 13.86 9.54 13.81
CA ASP A 339 14.91 10.54 13.67
C ASP A 339 15.21 10.73 12.19
N ILE A 340 14.96 11.92 11.67
CA ILE A 340 15.05 12.17 10.21
C ILE A 340 16.49 12.06 9.68
N ASN A 341 17.48 12.29 10.51
CA ASN A 341 18.86 12.14 10.10
C ASN A 341 19.25 10.67 10.03
N LEU A 342 18.86 9.86 11.03
CA LEU A 342 18.99 8.40 10.97
C LEU A 342 18.22 7.82 9.79
N GLN A 343 16.99 8.29 9.55
CA GLN A 343 16.17 7.90 8.40
C GLN A 343 16.92 8.10 7.08
N THR A 344 17.54 9.28 6.90
CA THR A 344 18.31 9.59 5.69
C THR A 344 19.50 8.63 5.52
N VAL A 345 20.21 8.31 6.61
CA VAL A 345 21.32 7.33 6.58
C VAL A 345 20.83 5.95 6.21
N VAL A 346 19.71 5.49 6.80
CA VAL A 346 19.14 4.16 6.55
C VAL A 346 18.67 4.03 5.10
N GLU A 347 18.00 5.05 4.56
CA GLU A 347 17.59 5.09 3.15
C GLU A 347 18.79 5.04 2.21
N LYS A 348 19.79 5.87 2.46
CA LYS A 348 21.00 5.91 1.64
C LYS A 348 21.80 4.61 1.71
N ALA A 349 21.95 4.03 2.90
CA ALA A 349 22.63 2.75 3.08
C ALA A 349 21.92 1.61 2.33
N LEU A 350 20.57 1.61 2.33
CA LEU A 350 19.78 0.63 1.59
C LEU A 350 19.89 0.82 0.08
N GLU A 351 19.81 2.05 -0.41
CA GLU A 351 19.98 2.40 -1.83
C GLU A 351 21.35 1.97 -2.35
N ASP A 352 22.44 2.37 -1.64
CA ASP A 352 23.81 2.04 -2.01
C ASP A 352 24.07 0.53 -1.96
N LEU A 353 23.45 -0.18 -1.01
CA LEU A 353 23.50 -1.62 -0.93
C LEU A 353 22.90 -2.27 -2.16
N ILE A 354 21.68 -1.87 -2.54
CA ILE A 354 20.97 -2.43 -3.70
C ILE A 354 21.75 -2.11 -4.98
N ALA A 355 22.24 -0.89 -5.15
CA ALA A 355 23.04 -0.49 -6.31
C ALA A 355 24.34 -1.32 -6.42
N LYS A 356 25.04 -1.57 -5.30
CA LYS A 356 26.25 -2.42 -5.29
C LYS A 356 25.95 -3.86 -5.68
N ILE A 357 24.83 -4.42 -5.20
CA ILE A 357 24.43 -5.78 -5.57
C ILE A 357 24.10 -5.84 -7.06
N ASP A 358 23.35 -4.88 -7.56
CA ASP A 358 22.93 -4.81 -8.97
C ASP A 358 24.15 -4.67 -9.91
N GLU A 359 25.05 -3.75 -9.63
CA GLU A 359 26.23 -3.48 -10.49
C GLU A 359 27.27 -4.62 -10.47
N LYS A 360 27.62 -5.10 -9.26
CA LYS A 360 28.73 -6.06 -9.10
C LYS A 360 28.30 -7.49 -9.45
N GLU A 361 27.08 -7.86 -9.19
CA GLU A 361 26.62 -9.24 -9.22
C GLU A 361 25.71 -9.55 -10.40
N GLU A 362 25.03 -8.56 -10.98
CA GLU A 362 24.25 -8.70 -12.21
C GLU A 362 25.13 -9.28 -13.34
N LYS A 363 26.34 -8.77 -13.51
CA LYS A 363 27.29 -9.27 -14.52
C LYS A 363 27.67 -10.72 -14.27
N GLN A 364 27.98 -11.10 -13.02
CA GLN A 364 28.32 -12.48 -12.69
C GLN A 364 27.13 -13.43 -12.84
N LEU A 365 25.92 -12.94 -12.55
CA LEU A 365 24.70 -13.69 -12.72
C LEU A 365 24.40 -13.93 -14.21
N LEU A 366 24.49 -12.88 -15.03
CA LEU A 366 24.28 -12.95 -16.47
C LEU A 366 25.26 -13.92 -17.15
N GLU A 367 26.55 -13.88 -16.76
CA GLU A 367 27.56 -14.81 -17.29
C GLU A 367 27.22 -16.29 -16.92
N ARG A 368 26.80 -16.56 -15.69
CA ARG A 368 26.40 -17.91 -15.26
C ARG A 368 25.14 -18.42 -15.97
N TYR A 369 24.14 -17.55 -16.19
CA TYR A 369 22.93 -17.91 -16.91
C TYR A 369 23.22 -18.20 -18.40
N ALA A 370 24.02 -17.38 -19.05
CA ALA A 370 24.41 -17.60 -20.44
C ALA A 370 25.15 -18.94 -20.63
N ASP A 371 25.98 -19.33 -19.67
CA ASP A 371 26.67 -20.65 -19.68
C ASP A 371 25.70 -21.80 -19.43
N TYR A 372 24.71 -21.61 -18.56
CA TYR A 372 23.67 -22.59 -18.28
C TYR A 372 22.75 -22.81 -19.49
N GLU A 373 22.25 -21.72 -20.10
CA GLU A 373 21.39 -21.75 -21.29
C GLU A 373 22.07 -22.46 -22.47
N LYS A 374 23.37 -22.19 -22.68
CA LYS A 374 24.18 -22.88 -23.69
C LYS A 374 24.36 -24.37 -23.40
N ALA A 375 24.44 -24.77 -22.12
CA ALA A 375 24.69 -26.15 -21.72
C ALA A 375 23.41 -27.01 -21.73
N THR A 376 22.23 -26.44 -21.50
CA THR A 376 20.99 -27.20 -21.29
C THR A 376 19.97 -27.05 -22.42
N ASN A 377 20.03 -26.02 -23.26
CA ASN A 377 18.97 -25.59 -24.20
C ASN A 377 17.60 -25.37 -23.54
N ASP A 378 17.57 -25.13 -22.22
CA ASP A 378 16.35 -24.82 -21.50
C ASP A 378 16.12 -23.29 -21.54
N ASP A 379 14.90 -22.86 -21.85
CA ASP A 379 14.47 -21.47 -21.70
C ASP A 379 14.56 -21.06 -20.23
N VAL A 380 15.50 -20.19 -19.90
CA VAL A 380 15.62 -19.59 -18.58
C VAL A 380 14.74 -18.34 -18.56
N GLU A 381 13.62 -18.37 -17.82
CA GLU A 381 12.86 -17.17 -17.53
C GLU A 381 13.78 -16.06 -16.99
N GLY A 382 13.61 -14.84 -17.48
CA GLY A 382 14.52 -13.72 -17.30
C GLY A 382 15.09 -13.57 -15.90
N ILE A 383 16.38 -13.27 -15.83
CA ILE A 383 17.15 -13.08 -14.60
C ILE A 383 16.57 -11.91 -13.81
N LYS A 384 16.23 -12.16 -12.54
CA LYS A 384 15.80 -11.13 -11.61
C LYS A 384 16.95 -10.74 -10.71
N THR A 385 17.26 -9.45 -10.65
CA THR A 385 18.28 -8.85 -9.82
C THR A 385 17.67 -8.03 -8.67
N ALA A 386 18.49 -7.62 -7.71
CA ALA A 386 18.07 -6.80 -6.59
C ALA A 386 17.60 -5.41 -7.07
N LYS A 387 16.31 -5.15 -7.06
CA LYS A 387 15.72 -3.84 -7.42
C LYS A 387 14.92 -3.21 -6.27
N THR A 388 14.70 -3.97 -5.21
CA THR A 388 13.86 -3.53 -4.07
C THR A 388 14.47 -3.97 -2.75
N GLY A 389 14.10 -3.28 -1.68
CA GLY A 389 14.51 -3.66 -0.34
C GLY A 389 13.77 -2.89 0.74
N ALA A 390 13.99 -3.32 1.98
CA ALA A 390 13.50 -2.62 3.16
C ALA A 390 14.52 -2.69 4.30
N ALA A 391 14.53 -1.64 5.13
CA ALA A 391 15.29 -1.60 6.36
C ALA A 391 14.45 -0.98 7.48
N VAL A 392 14.58 -1.53 8.69
CA VAL A 392 13.87 -1.04 9.89
C VAL A 392 14.86 -0.93 11.03
N VAL A 393 14.87 0.22 11.71
CA VAL A 393 15.58 0.46 12.95
C VAL A 393 14.55 0.75 14.04
N MET A 394 14.59 -0.04 15.12
CA MET A 394 13.60 -0.02 16.18
C MET A 394 14.26 0.09 17.56
N ASN A 395 13.69 0.89 18.45
CA ASN A 395 14.06 0.90 19.86
C ASN A 395 13.52 -0.38 20.53
N VAL A 396 14.43 -1.20 21.06
CA VAL A 396 14.08 -2.51 21.62
C VAL A 396 13.29 -2.44 22.92
N ASN A 397 13.34 -1.31 23.62
CA ASN A 397 12.73 -1.12 24.93
C ASN A 397 11.36 -0.42 24.90
N THR A 398 10.93 0.02 23.71
CA THR A 398 9.67 0.78 23.56
C THR A 398 8.83 0.34 22.36
N GLY A 399 9.40 -0.35 21.37
CA GLY A 399 8.72 -0.65 20.11
C GLY A 399 8.64 0.54 19.15
N GLN A 400 9.28 1.67 19.48
CA GLN A 400 9.35 2.86 18.60
C GLN A 400 10.16 2.59 17.36
N VAL A 401 9.61 2.92 16.19
CA VAL A 401 10.35 2.93 14.93
C VAL A 401 11.20 4.20 14.90
N LEU A 402 12.53 4.05 14.86
CA LEU A 402 13.48 5.16 14.76
C LEU A 402 13.79 5.54 13.31
N ALA A 403 13.77 4.56 12.41
CA ALA A 403 13.86 4.73 10.97
C ALA A 403 13.24 3.54 10.24
N MET A 404 12.62 3.79 9.09
CA MET A 404 12.03 2.76 8.23
C MET A 404 12.20 3.15 6.77
N ALA A 405 13.02 2.41 6.03
CA ALA A 405 13.27 2.63 4.62
C ALA A 405 12.60 1.55 3.75
N SER A 406 12.10 1.98 2.61
CA SER A 406 11.58 1.11 1.55
C SER A 406 12.09 1.63 0.21
N TYR A 407 12.74 0.78 -0.58
CA TYR A 407 13.32 1.14 -1.88
C TYR A 407 12.64 0.38 -3.03
N PRO A 408 12.39 1.00 -4.19
CA PRO A 408 12.59 2.43 -4.47
C PRO A 408 11.57 3.32 -3.72
N SER A 409 11.92 4.60 -3.56
CA SER A 409 11.08 5.62 -2.94
C SER A 409 10.37 6.49 -3.99
N PHE A 410 9.56 7.44 -3.55
CA PHE A 410 8.82 8.38 -4.40
C PHE A 410 8.80 9.78 -3.77
N ASN A 411 8.50 10.82 -4.56
CA ASN A 411 8.38 12.17 -4.04
C ASN A 411 6.90 12.54 -3.80
N PRO A 412 6.45 12.71 -2.54
CA PRO A 412 5.07 13.08 -2.22
C PRO A 412 4.61 14.41 -2.81
N ASN A 413 5.53 15.35 -3.05
CA ASN A 413 5.20 16.66 -3.67
C ASN A 413 4.62 16.51 -5.08
N TRP A 414 4.93 15.43 -5.80
CA TRP A 414 4.40 15.19 -7.15
C TRP A 414 2.87 15.07 -7.16
N PHE A 415 2.27 14.52 -6.09
CA PHE A 415 0.83 14.32 -6.00
C PHE A 415 0.06 15.63 -5.76
N ILE A 416 0.72 16.66 -5.23
CA ILE A 416 0.10 17.96 -4.96
C ILE A 416 -0.14 18.73 -6.27
N ALA A 417 0.85 18.74 -7.16
CA ALA A 417 0.76 19.43 -8.45
C ALA A 417 0.04 18.61 -9.54
N GLY A 418 -0.27 17.33 -9.24
CA GLY A 418 -0.66 16.33 -10.23
C GLY A 418 0.55 15.72 -10.92
N LEU A 419 0.47 14.41 -11.19
CA LEU A 419 1.55 13.65 -11.81
C LEU A 419 1.70 13.99 -13.29
N SER A 420 2.92 14.27 -13.75
CA SER A 420 3.21 14.29 -15.19
C SER A 420 3.10 12.85 -15.77
N PRO A 421 2.97 12.70 -17.11
CA PRO A 421 2.98 11.38 -17.74
C PRO A 421 4.23 10.57 -17.39
N GLU A 422 5.40 11.19 -17.34
CA GLU A 422 6.68 10.55 -16.98
C GLU A 422 6.67 10.10 -15.53
N GLN A 423 6.24 10.97 -14.60
CA GLN A 423 6.10 10.64 -13.18
C GLN A 423 5.08 9.52 -12.96
N ASN A 424 3.98 9.53 -13.70
CA ASN A 424 2.98 8.46 -13.64
C ASN A 424 3.55 7.13 -14.13
N GLN A 425 4.35 7.15 -15.20
CA GLN A 425 5.06 5.96 -15.68
C GLN A 425 6.10 5.48 -14.67
N GLU A 426 6.86 6.37 -14.06
CA GLU A 426 7.85 6.04 -13.03
C GLU A 426 7.22 5.37 -11.81
N LEU A 427 6.04 5.83 -11.37
CA LEU A 427 5.37 5.32 -10.17
C LEU A 427 4.46 4.11 -10.42
N PHE A 428 3.83 4.04 -11.59
CA PHE A 428 2.73 3.10 -11.87
C PHE A 428 2.89 2.35 -13.19
N ASN A 429 4.12 2.11 -13.64
CA ASN A 429 4.38 1.32 -14.84
C ASN A 429 3.64 -0.03 -14.78
N SER A 430 3.06 -0.45 -15.92
CA SER A 430 2.35 -1.73 -16.03
C SER A 430 3.25 -2.96 -15.82
N GLU A 431 4.56 -2.80 -15.98
CA GLU A 431 5.57 -3.85 -15.73
C GLU A 431 5.90 -4.04 -14.24
N PHE A 432 5.52 -3.09 -13.38
CA PHE A 432 5.71 -3.24 -11.95
C PHE A 432 4.79 -4.33 -11.40
N SER A 433 5.38 -5.29 -10.71
CA SER A 433 4.63 -6.17 -9.83
C SER A 433 4.20 -5.40 -8.57
N VAL A 434 3.31 -6.00 -7.82
CA VAL A 434 2.89 -5.42 -6.52
C VAL A 434 4.10 -5.18 -5.60
N GLU A 435 5.12 -6.04 -5.68
CA GLU A 435 6.34 -5.93 -4.87
C GLU A 435 7.28 -4.81 -5.33
N THR A 436 7.29 -4.48 -6.63
CA THR A 436 8.24 -3.50 -7.20
C THR A 436 7.68 -2.09 -7.29
N THR A 437 6.38 -1.89 -7.07
CA THR A 437 5.72 -0.56 -7.10
C THR A 437 6.38 0.42 -6.13
N PRO A 438 6.88 1.60 -6.59
CA PRO A 438 7.59 2.55 -5.74
C PRO A 438 6.77 3.08 -4.55
N THR A 439 5.48 3.32 -4.73
CA THR A 439 4.61 3.88 -3.68
C THR A 439 4.26 2.90 -2.56
N ARG A 440 4.63 1.62 -2.70
CA ARG A 440 4.35 0.60 -1.69
C ARG A 440 5.41 0.57 -0.60
N ASN A 441 5.00 0.67 0.67
CA ASN A 441 5.88 0.49 1.81
C ASN A 441 6.20 -1.00 2.01
N LYS A 442 7.36 -1.43 1.54
CA LYS A 442 7.79 -2.83 1.56
C LYS A 442 8.14 -3.32 2.96
N ALA A 443 8.50 -2.41 3.87
CA ALA A 443 8.83 -2.77 5.24
C ALA A 443 7.65 -3.37 6.02
N ILE A 444 6.42 -2.98 5.69
CA ILE A 444 5.20 -3.44 6.38
C ILE A 444 4.32 -4.36 5.53
N SER A 445 4.45 -4.29 4.20
CA SER A 445 3.49 -4.94 3.30
C SER A 445 4.05 -6.12 2.53
N THR A 446 5.37 -6.27 2.39
CA THR A 446 5.98 -7.37 1.64
C THR A 446 6.31 -8.53 2.57
N LYS A 447 5.73 -9.69 2.27
CA LYS A 447 5.98 -10.94 3.00
C LYS A 447 7.06 -11.76 2.30
N LEU A 448 8.13 -12.04 3.00
CA LEU A 448 9.29 -12.78 2.49
C LEU A 448 9.65 -13.94 3.41
N ALA A 449 10.19 -15.01 2.85
CA ALA A 449 10.72 -16.10 3.63
C ALA A 449 11.91 -15.59 4.47
N PRO A 450 11.89 -15.76 5.81
CA PRO A 450 12.96 -15.25 6.68
C PRO A 450 14.27 -16.06 6.56
N GLY A 451 14.19 -17.31 6.12
CA GLY A 451 15.36 -18.18 6.11
C GLY A 451 15.98 -18.29 7.50
N SER A 452 17.29 -18.28 7.54
CA SER A 452 18.08 -18.58 8.76
C SER A 452 17.88 -17.59 9.92
N ILE A 453 17.24 -16.42 9.73
CA ILE A 453 16.92 -15.53 10.84
C ILE A 453 15.78 -16.09 11.72
N PHE A 454 14.98 -17.00 11.20
CA PHE A 454 13.90 -17.67 11.94
C PHE A 454 14.44 -18.75 12.91
N LYS A 455 15.66 -19.24 12.71
CA LYS A 455 16.29 -20.29 13.52
C LYS A 455 16.38 -19.91 15.01
N MET A 456 16.55 -18.65 15.32
CA MET A 456 16.58 -18.18 16.71
C MET A 456 15.22 -18.39 17.40
N ALA A 457 14.11 -18.08 16.70
CA ALA A 457 12.76 -18.37 17.21
C ALA A 457 12.54 -19.88 17.43
N THR A 458 12.95 -20.70 16.47
CA THR A 458 12.86 -22.18 16.58
C THR A 458 13.72 -22.72 17.73
N GLY A 459 14.93 -22.18 17.90
CA GLY A 459 15.83 -22.60 18.99
C GLY A 459 15.29 -22.23 20.37
N VAL A 460 14.80 -20.99 20.52
CA VAL A 460 14.13 -20.54 21.77
C VAL A 460 12.92 -21.42 22.06
N ALA A 461 12.05 -21.63 21.07
CA ALA A 461 10.85 -22.44 21.22
C ALA A 461 11.18 -23.88 21.65
N ALA A 462 12.13 -24.55 20.98
CA ALA A 462 12.51 -25.93 21.29
C ALA A 462 13.13 -26.06 22.68
N ALA A 463 13.95 -25.09 23.08
CA ALA A 463 14.55 -25.07 24.41
C ALA A 463 13.51 -24.78 25.50
N ALA A 464 12.64 -23.81 25.29
CA ALA A 464 11.59 -23.43 26.25
C ALA A 464 10.53 -24.52 26.46
N GLU A 465 10.17 -25.27 25.41
CA GLU A 465 9.28 -26.43 25.51
C GLU A 465 10.01 -27.70 26.03
N GLY A 466 11.31 -27.61 26.31
CA GLY A 466 12.11 -28.71 26.88
C GLY A 466 12.35 -29.88 25.91
N VAL A 467 12.07 -29.71 24.62
CA VAL A 467 12.32 -30.75 23.62
C VAL A 467 13.76 -30.77 23.13
N LEU A 468 14.53 -29.73 23.48
CA LEU A 468 15.94 -29.59 23.17
C LEU A 468 16.67 -28.90 24.35
N ASP A 469 17.71 -29.50 24.89
CA ASP A 469 18.61 -28.84 25.85
C ASP A 469 19.57 -27.90 25.11
N ILE A 470 19.76 -26.68 25.62
CA ILE A 470 20.66 -25.67 24.99
C ILE A 470 22.10 -26.16 24.86
N ASN A 471 22.54 -27.09 25.72
CA ASN A 471 23.85 -27.68 25.72
C ASN A 471 23.88 -29.06 25.05
N GLU A 472 22.73 -29.56 24.59
CA GLU A 472 22.67 -30.82 23.83
C GLU A 472 23.52 -30.71 22.56
N ARG A 473 24.36 -31.68 22.32
CA ARG A 473 25.30 -31.69 21.18
C ARG A 473 24.76 -32.51 20.03
N ILE A 474 24.42 -31.84 18.96
CA ILE A 474 23.95 -32.49 17.71
C ILE A 474 25.04 -32.35 16.63
N SER A 475 25.38 -33.44 16.01
CA SER A 475 26.29 -33.46 14.85
C SER A 475 25.51 -33.47 13.54
N CYS A 476 25.91 -32.60 12.62
CA CYS A 476 25.27 -32.48 11.30
C CYS A 476 25.70 -33.63 10.39
N ASP A 477 24.78 -34.35 9.80
CA ASP A 477 25.02 -35.35 8.76
C ASP A 477 24.69 -34.86 7.35
N TYR A 478 24.80 -33.55 7.12
CA TYR A 478 24.58 -32.88 5.83
C TYR A 478 23.10 -32.88 5.35
N GLU A 479 22.48 -34.07 5.26
CA GLU A 479 21.10 -34.24 4.80
C GLU A 479 20.24 -34.75 5.97
N TYR A 480 19.15 -34.02 6.27
CA TYR A 480 18.27 -34.39 7.38
C TYR A 480 17.18 -35.34 6.89
N ILE A 481 17.30 -36.61 7.29
CA ILE A 481 16.38 -37.68 6.96
C ILE A 481 15.48 -37.92 8.17
N ILE A 482 14.14 -37.78 7.99
CA ILE A 482 13.18 -38.05 9.05
C ILE A 482 13.11 -39.56 9.27
N LYS A 483 13.34 -40.01 10.53
CA LYS A 483 13.15 -41.37 10.98
C LYS A 483 11.91 -41.41 11.88
N TYR A 484 11.03 -42.34 11.63
CA TYR A 484 9.84 -42.58 12.46
C TYR A 484 9.49 -44.04 12.55
N THR A 485 8.78 -44.41 13.62
CA THR A 485 8.28 -45.79 13.82
C THR A 485 6.83 -45.82 13.34
N ASP A 486 6.48 -46.72 12.46
CA ASP A 486 5.12 -46.88 11.97
C ASP A 486 4.22 -47.56 13.03
N GLU A 487 2.91 -47.61 12.77
CA GLU A 487 1.94 -48.23 13.67
C GLU A 487 2.21 -49.71 13.99
N ASN A 488 3.05 -50.37 13.18
CA ASN A 488 3.43 -51.76 13.34
C ASN A 488 4.79 -51.91 14.08
N GLY A 489 5.38 -50.80 14.56
CA GLY A 489 6.67 -50.81 15.24
C GLY A 489 7.88 -50.86 14.31
N ASN A 490 7.73 -50.69 13.01
CA ASN A 490 8.88 -50.74 12.06
C ASN A 490 9.48 -49.35 11.90
N GLU A 491 10.81 -49.26 11.95
CA GLU A 491 11.52 -48.02 11.59
C GLU A 491 11.38 -47.72 10.10
N LYS A 492 10.96 -46.50 9.77
CA LYS A 492 10.86 -45.97 8.41
C LYS A 492 11.56 -44.66 8.28
N THR A 493 11.94 -44.30 7.06
CA THR A 493 12.61 -43.05 6.71
C THR A 493 11.84 -42.29 5.64
N ILE A 494 11.83 -40.95 5.74
CA ILE A 494 11.38 -40.05 4.67
C ILE A 494 12.63 -39.38 4.11
N GLU A 495 13.06 -39.81 2.95
CA GLU A 495 14.25 -39.29 2.25
C GLU A 495 13.86 -38.28 1.15
N GLN A 496 12.62 -38.35 0.67
CA GLN A 496 12.16 -37.50 -0.42
C GLN A 496 12.11 -36.03 0.00
N ASN A 497 12.82 -35.17 -0.73
CA ASN A 497 12.96 -33.75 -0.45
C ASN A 497 13.58 -33.39 0.92
N ALA A 498 14.45 -34.26 1.44
CA ALA A 498 15.17 -34.01 2.68
C ALA A 498 16.01 -32.73 2.58
N PRO A 499 15.90 -31.78 3.56
CA PRO A 499 16.69 -30.57 3.55
C PRO A 499 18.17 -30.85 3.72
N LYS A 500 19.00 -30.07 3.01
CA LYS A 500 20.47 -30.17 3.13
C LYS A 500 21.00 -28.99 3.93
N CYS A 501 22.08 -29.25 4.68
CA CYS A 501 22.82 -28.16 5.29
C CYS A 501 23.49 -27.33 4.19
N HIS A 502 23.72 -26.03 4.47
CA HIS A 502 24.35 -25.10 3.52
C HIS A 502 25.84 -25.45 3.23
N LEU A 503 26.44 -26.34 3.97
CA LEU A 503 27.77 -26.88 3.65
C LEU A 503 27.73 -27.51 2.25
N ASN A 504 28.54 -27.03 1.33
CA ASN A 504 28.46 -27.40 -0.08
C ASN A 504 28.82 -28.88 -0.36
N SER A 505 29.27 -29.62 0.64
CA SER A 505 29.60 -31.04 0.49
C SER A 505 29.66 -31.78 1.84
N ARG A 506 29.43 -33.09 1.80
CA ARG A 506 29.61 -33.97 2.96
C ARG A 506 31.04 -33.96 3.53
N SER A 507 32.07 -33.65 2.76
CA SER A 507 33.44 -33.55 3.23
C SER A 507 33.68 -32.43 4.26
N LYS A 508 32.76 -31.47 4.37
CA LYS A 508 32.82 -30.34 5.32
C LYS A 508 32.00 -30.54 6.59
N ILE A 509 31.32 -31.68 6.76
CA ILE A 509 30.45 -31.95 7.93
C ILE A 509 31.20 -31.80 9.27
N GLY A 510 32.49 -32.09 9.34
CA GLY A 510 33.29 -31.90 10.55
C GLY A 510 33.28 -30.48 11.11
N GLN A 511 32.94 -29.44 10.29
CA GLN A 511 32.79 -28.07 10.73
C GLN A 511 31.51 -27.87 11.57
N HIS A 512 30.54 -28.76 11.45
CA HIS A 512 29.27 -28.74 12.18
C HIS A 512 29.15 -29.99 13.10
N ALA A 513 30.24 -30.50 13.63
CA ALA A 513 30.25 -31.60 14.59
C ALA A 513 29.96 -31.09 16.01
N ASN A 514 29.19 -31.83 16.78
CA ASN A 514 28.96 -31.62 18.21
C ASN A 514 28.50 -30.17 18.55
N GLN A 515 27.53 -29.66 17.84
CA GLN A 515 27.03 -28.27 18.01
C GLN A 515 26.01 -28.19 19.15
N THR A 516 26.16 -27.18 20.01
CA THR A 516 25.15 -26.67 20.94
C THR A 516 24.19 -25.71 20.19
N LEU A 517 23.16 -25.20 20.86
CA LEU A 517 22.25 -24.19 20.28
C LEU A 517 23.03 -22.95 19.80
N ALA A 518 23.94 -22.44 20.64
CA ALA A 518 24.78 -21.28 20.29
C ALA A 518 25.68 -21.57 19.05
N ASP A 519 26.33 -22.73 19.02
CA ASP A 519 27.14 -23.14 17.87
C ASP A 519 26.29 -23.28 16.58
N ALA A 520 25.10 -23.82 16.68
CA ALA A 520 24.22 -24.03 15.55
C ALA A 520 23.67 -22.67 15.00
N ILE A 521 23.45 -21.66 15.84
CA ILE A 521 23.11 -20.30 15.45
C ILE A 521 24.30 -19.65 14.73
N LYS A 522 25.51 -19.71 15.34
CA LYS A 522 26.77 -19.22 14.77
C LYS A 522 27.02 -19.77 13.37
N ASN A 523 26.98 -21.09 13.25
CA ASN A 523 27.23 -21.84 12.02
C ASN A 523 26.01 -21.84 11.07
N SER A 524 24.87 -21.31 11.51
CA SER A 524 23.61 -21.36 10.75
C SER A 524 23.23 -22.76 10.25
N CYS A 525 23.41 -23.82 11.06
CA CYS A 525 23.26 -25.20 10.66
C CYS A 525 21.79 -25.58 10.40
N ASN A 526 21.43 -25.90 9.15
CA ASN A 526 20.08 -26.35 8.81
C ASN A 526 19.71 -27.64 9.52
N TYR A 527 20.64 -28.61 9.57
CA TYR A 527 20.41 -29.93 10.17
C TYR A 527 19.94 -29.83 11.64
N TYR A 528 20.64 -29.03 12.45
CA TYR A 528 20.28 -28.79 13.84
C TYR A 528 18.86 -28.26 14.00
N PHE A 529 18.48 -27.25 13.18
CA PHE A 529 17.15 -26.66 13.26
C PHE A 529 16.05 -27.49 12.58
N CYS A 530 16.40 -28.43 11.70
CA CYS A 530 15.48 -29.46 11.25
C CYS A 530 15.10 -30.41 12.40
N GLU A 531 16.09 -30.84 13.19
CA GLU A 531 15.88 -31.68 14.37
C GLU A 531 15.06 -30.93 15.43
N ALA A 532 15.41 -29.67 15.74
CA ALA A 532 14.67 -28.86 16.69
C ALA A 532 13.19 -28.68 16.28
N ALA A 533 12.93 -28.38 14.99
CA ALA A 533 11.58 -28.24 14.48
C ALA A 533 10.80 -29.56 14.41
N TYR A 534 11.46 -30.66 14.11
CA TYR A 534 10.84 -31.98 14.10
C TYR A 534 10.35 -32.37 15.48
N ARG A 535 11.21 -32.19 16.52
CA ARG A 535 10.84 -32.46 17.91
C ARG A 535 9.74 -31.50 18.42
N LEU A 536 9.79 -30.24 18.02
CA LEU A 536 8.84 -29.21 18.45
C LEU A 536 7.45 -29.41 17.83
N GLY A 537 7.39 -29.78 16.57
CA GLY A 537 6.14 -29.85 15.80
C GLY A 537 5.64 -28.50 15.31
N ILE A 538 4.75 -28.54 14.28
CA ILE A 538 4.29 -27.32 13.59
C ILE A 538 3.38 -26.45 14.47
N ASP A 539 2.56 -27.05 15.33
CA ASP A 539 1.62 -26.31 16.17
C ASP A 539 2.35 -25.45 17.20
N LYS A 540 3.36 -26.01 17.86
CA LYS A 540 4.21 -25.25 18.78
C LYS A 540 5.03 -24.20 18.07
N LEU A 541 5.52 -24.49 16.87
CA LEU A 541 6.25 -23.52 16.06
C LEU A 541 5.37 -22.31 15.72
N ASN A 542 4.09 -22.53 15.37
CA ASN A 542 3.12 -21.45 15.15
C ASN A 542 2.82 -20.66 16.44
N GLU A 543 2.62 -21.38 17.56
CA GLU A 543 2.36 -20.73 18.87
C GLU A 543 3.50 -19.77 19.22
N TRP A 544 4.75 -20.22 19.10
CA TRP A 544 5.93 -19.41 19.40
C TRP A 544 6.15 -18.28 18.41
N ALA A 545 5.90 -18.49 17.12
CA ALA A 545 5.90 -17.41 16.15
C ALA A 545 4.86 -16.33 16.49
N GLY A 546 3.68 -16.74 16.98
CA GLY A 546 2.66 -15.84 17.52
C GLY A 546 3.13 -15.10 18.77
N LYS A 547 3.77 -15.81 19.72
CA LYS A 547 4.34 -15.18 20.94
C LYS A 547 5.37 -14.10 20.60
N PHE A 548 6.20 -14.30 19.57
CA PHE A 548 7.13 -13.30 19.06
C PHE A 548 6.46 -12.23 18.21
N GLY A 549 5.16 -12.35 17.94
CA GLY A 549 4.41 -11.41 17.11
C GLY A 549 4.72 -11.48 15.62
N LEU A 550 5.33 -12.54 15.11
CA LEU A 550 5.68 -12.70 13.70
C LEU A 550 4.47 -12.96 12.79
N THR A 551 3.36 -13.44 13.35
CA THR A 551 2.14 -13.85 12.62
C THR A 551 0.94 -12.97 12.89
N SER A 552 1.14 -11.81 13.51
CA SER A 552 0.12 -10.78 13.76
C SER A 552 0.58 -9.45 13.20
N ARG A 553 -0.37 -8.54 13.00
CA ARG A 553 -0.03 -7.14 12.74
C ARG A 553 0.71 -6.56 13.94
N THR A 554 1.59 -5.64 13.67
CA THR A 554 2.45 -5.06 14.70
C THR A 554 1.78 -3.93 15.48
N GLY A 555 0.69 -3.37 14.94
CA GLY A 555 -0.01 -2.21 15.51
C GLY A 555 0.49 -0.87 15.00
N ILE A 556 1.49 -0.85 14.10
CA ILE A 556 2.03 0.39 13.54
C ILE A 556 0.95 1.23 12.85
N GLU A 557 0.95 2.54 13.09
CA GLU A 557 -0.07 3.47 12.57
C GLU A 557 0.16 3.80 11.08
N LEU A 558 0.37 2.77 10.27
CA LEU A 558 0.50 2.87 8.81
C LEU A 558 -0.46 1.91 8.11
N THR A 559 -0.96 2.30 6.94
CA THR A 559 -1.86 1.48 6.15
C THR A 559 -1.13 0.42 5.32
N GLY A 560 -1.81 -0.70 5.07
CA GLY A 560 -1.28 -1.73 4.18
C GLY A 560 -0.36 -2.74 4.86
N GLU A 561 -0.29 -2.76 6.19
CA GLU A 561 0.43 -3.80 6.92
C GLU A 561 -0.19 -5.18 6.69
N THR A 562 0.66 -6.17 6.45
CA THR A 562 0.27 -7.56 6.24
C THR A 562 0.81 -8.48 7.33
N GLU A 563 0.04 -9.50 7.68
CA GLU A 563 0.41 -10.48 8.68
C GLU A 563 1.34 -11.54 8.12
N GLY A 564 2.32 -11.97 8.93
CA GLY A 564 3.14 -13.12 8.60
C GLY A 564 2.39 -14.44 8.74
N ILE A 565 2.95 -15.48 8.17
CA ILE A 565 2.47 -16.87 8.27
C ILE A 565 3.67 -17.80 8.53
N VAL A 566 3.46 -18.88 9.26
CA VAL A 566 4.51 -19.91 9.42
C VAL A 566 4.14 -21.17 8.65
N GLY A 567 3.16 -21.94 9.12
CA GLY A 567 2.81 -23.17 8.44
C GLY A 567 1.70 -23.94 9.16
N GLY A 568 1.53 -25.20 8.74
CA GLY A 568 0.51 -26.09 9.27
C GLY A 568 -0.67 -26.27 8.32
N GLN A 569 -1.52 -27.25 8.61
CA GLN A 569 -2.61 -27.63 7.73
C GLN A 569 -3.53 -26.46 7.40
N LYS A 570 -4.00 -25.72 8.40
CA LYS A 570 -4.92 -24.58 8.21
C LYS A 570 -4.26 -23.35 7.55
N VAL A 571 -2.95 -23.26 7.53
CA VAL A 571 -2.21 -22.25 6.78
C VAL A 571 -2.08 -22.66 5.32
N LEU A 572 -1.70 -23.91 5.08
CA LEU A 572 -1.54 -24.46 3.73
C LEU A 572 -2.89 -24.55 3.01
N PHE A 573 -3.88 -25.11 3.71
CA PHE A 573 -5.24 -25.26 3.27
C PHE A 573 -6.17 -25.46 4.48
N ASP A 574 -7.19 -24.61 4.62
CA ASP A 574 -8.24 -24.72 5.63
C ASP A 574 -9.54 -25.21 4.98
N ASN A 575 -9.85 -26.50 5.18
CA ASN A 575 -11.07 -27.12 4.67
C ASN A 575 -12.33 -26.77 5.46
N THR A 576 -12.18 -26.02 6.58
CA THR A 576 -13.30 -25.53 7.39
C THR A 576 -13.70 -24.10 7.07
N LEU A 577 -12.95 -23.41 6.22
CA LEU A 577 -13.24 -22.04 5.78
C LEU A 577 -14.36 -22.06 4.74
N THR A 578 -15.53 -21.51 5.08
CA THR A 578 -16.71 -21.46 4.21
C THR A 578 -17.06 -20.02 3.84
N GLY A 579 -17.53 -19.83 2.60
CA GLY A 579 -18.09 -18.56 2.13
C GLY A 579 -19.52 -18.32 2.65
N GLU A 580 -20.10 -17.20 2.24
CA GLU A 580 -21.49 -16.85 2.59
C GLU A 580 -22.52 -17.88 2.08
N ASP A 581 -22.21 -18.60 1.02
CA ASP A 581 -23.02 -19.69 0.44
C ASP A 581 -22.90 -21.02 1.21
N GLY A 582 -22.12 -21.06 2.28
CA GLY A 582 -21.86 -22.26 3.10
C GLY A 582 -20.97 -23.30 2.43
N THR A 583 -20.40 -23.01 1.25
CA THR A 583 -19.45 -23.90 0.56
C THR A 583 -18.01 -23.51 0.89
N LEU A 584 -17.05 -24.42 0.60
CA LEU A 584 -15.63 -24.16 0.81
C LEU A 584 -15.17 -22.87 0.12
N ASP A 585 -14.59 -21.96 0.90
CA ASP A 585 -14.04 -20.69 0.40
C ASP A 585 -12.60 -20.89 -0.09
N ILE A 586 -12.43 -20.95 -1.41
CA ILE A 586 -11.12 -21.07 -2.05
C ILE A 586 -10.42 -19.71 -2.20
N ALA A 587 -11.20 -18.62 -2.27
CA ALA A 587 -10.65 -17.29 -2.56
C ALA A 587 -9.90 -16.69 -1.36
N ASN A 588 -10.39 -16.96 -0.14
CA ASN A 588 -9.84 -16.39 1.10
C ASN A 588 -8.86 -17.34 1.83
N GLN A 589 -8.37 -18.37 1.16
CA GLN A 589 -7.30 -19.21 1.72
C GLN A 589 -6.00 -18.42 1.93
N LYS A 590 -5.23 -18.77 2.97
CA LYS A 590 -4.00 -18.03 3.34
C LYS A 590 -2.86 -18.17 2.33
N THR A 591 -2.87 -19.23 1.52
CA THR A 591 -1.89 -19.46 0.45
C THR A 591 -2.57 -19.57 -0.91
N SER A 592 -1.82 -19.38 -1.99
CA SER A 592 -2.35 -19.53 -3.35
C SER A 592 -2.47 -20.98 -3.84
N LEU A 593 -1.85 -21.94 -3.12
CA LEU A 593 -1.80 -23.35 -3.54
C LEU A 593 -3.18 -23.99 -3.64
N PRO A 594 -4.11 -23.79 -2.69
CA PRO A 594 -5.48 -24.32 -2.81
C PRO A 594 -6.20 -23.87 -4.07
N GLY A 595 -6.05 -22.59 -4.46
CA GLY A 595 -6.61 -22.06 -5.69
C GLY A 595 -6.02 -22.72 -6.95
N LEU A 596 -4.72 -23.04 -6.94
CA LEU A 596 -4.09 -23.76 -8.03
C LEU A 596 -4.60 -25.22 -8.10
N VAL A 597 -4.67 -25.90 -6.97
CA VAL A 597 -5.18 -27.30 -6.90
C VAL A 597 -6.63 -27.34 -7.33
N TYR A 598 -7.47 -26.41 -6.88
CA TYR A 598 -8.87 -26.31 -7.31
C TYR A 598 -9.00 -26.18 -8.83
N ARG A 599 -8.22 -25.30 -9.47
CA ARG A 599 -8.22 -25.17 -10.95
C ARG A 599 -7.79 -26.47 -11.64
N LYS A 600 -6.72 -27.11 -11.18
CA LYS A 600 -6.27 -28.39 -11.76
C LYS A 600 -7.27 -29.52 -11.56
N LEU A 601 -7.97 -29.56 -10.43
CA LEU A 601 -9.06 -30.51 -10.20
C LEU A 601 -10.19 -30.30 -11.21
N LYS A 602 -10.65 -29.07 -11.40
CA LYS A 602 -11.67 -28.74 -12.41
C LYS A 602 -11.24 -29.19 -13.81
N GLU A 603 -10.03 -28.82 -14.24
CA GLU A 603 -9.49 -29.23 -15.54
C GLU A 603 -9.45 -30.76 -15.67
N THR A 604 -9.12 -31.48 -14.60
CA THR A 604 -9.09 -32.94 -14.59
C THR A 604 -10.48 -33.54 -14.68
N LEU A 605 -11.44 -32.99 -13.93
CA LEU A 605 -12.86 -33.44 -13.96
C LEU A 605 -13.49 -33.17 -15.32
N VAL A 606 -13.26 -32.01 -15.92
CA VAL A 606 -13.74 -31.68 -17.29
C VAL A 606 -13.24 -32.73 -18.28
N LYS A 607 -11.93 -33.07 -18.26
CA LYS A 607 -11.38 -34.12 -19.12
C LYS A 607 -12.04 -35.48 -18.91
N PHE A 608 -12.47 -35.82 -17.69
CA PHE A 608 -13.21 -37.07 -17.42
C PHE A 608 -14.60 -37.07 -18.09
N VAL A 609 -15.33 -35.96 -17.99
CA VAL A 609 -16.66 -35.78 -18.62
C VAL A 609 -16.54 -35.80 -20.14
N GLU A 610 -15.61 -35.04 -20.71
CA GLU A 610 -15.36 -34.98 -22.17
C GLU A 610 -14.93 -36.33 -22.74
N SER A 611 -14.11 -37.11 -22.02
CA SER A 611 -13.71 -38.47 -22.45
C SER A 611 -14.90 -39.43 -22.64
N ARG A 612 -16.06 -39.06 -22.15
CA ARG A 612 -17.31 -39.82 -22.28
C ARG A 612 -18.29 -39.21 -23.29
N ASN A 613 -17.90 -38.17 -24.02
CA ASN A 613 -18.76 -37.39 -24.89
C ASN A 613 -20.02 -36.85 -24.21
N ALA A 614 -19.91 -36.52 -22.90
CA ALA A 614 -20.96 -35.88 -22.12
C ALA A 614 -20.80 -34.36 -22.11
N GLU A 615 -21.90 -33.65 -21.92
CA GLU A 615 -21.92 -32.19 -21.79
C GLU A 615 -21.34 -31.78 -20.43
N VAL A 616 -20.53 -30.73 -20.43
CA VAL A 616 -19.86 -30.23 -19.19
C VAL A 616 -20.84 -29.29 -18.48
N ASP A 617 -21.27 -29.66 -17.28
CA ASP A 617 -21.95 -28.78 -16.34
C ASP A 617 -20.89 -28.10 -15.43
N GLU A 618 -20.60 -26.82 -15.66
CA GLU A 618 -19.63 -26.07 -14.89
C GLU A 618 -19.96 -25.96 -13.39
N GLU A 619 -21.25 -25.86 -13.03
CA GLU A 619 -21.67 -25.79 -11.63
C GLU A 619 -21.45 -27.12 -10.91
N ALA A 620 -21.76 -28.21 -11.57
CA ALA A 620 -21.52 -29.57 -11.06
C ALA A 620 -20.00 -29.82 -10.89
N ILE A 621 -19.18 -29.42 -11.86
CA ILE A 621 -17.72 -29.51 -11.76
C ILE A 621 -17.20 -28.69 -10.58
N ASN A 622 -17.71 -27.48 -10.39
CA ASN A 622 -17.30 -26.59 -9.25
C ASN A 622 -17.65 -27.23 -7.90
N ARG A 623 -18.90 -27.76 -7.75
CA ARG A 623 -19.31 -28.46 -6.53
C ARG A 623 -18.46 -29.72 -6.28
N CYS A 624 -18.26 -30.53 -7.30
CA CYS A 624 -17.44 -31.73 -7.22
C CYS A 624 -16.01 -31.42 -6.76
N ALA A 625 -15.36 -30.42 -7.36
CA ALA A 625 -14.01 -30.02 -7.00
C ALA A 625 -13.92 -29.52 -5.54
N LYS A 626 -14.88 -28.71 -5.07
CA LYS A 626 -14.91 -28.24 -3.67
C LYS A 626 -15.10 -29.43 -2.70
N ARG A 627 -16.06 -30.31 -2.93
CA ARG A 627 -16.29 -31.50 -2.10
C ARG A 627 -15.11 -32.46 -2.06
N LEU A 628 -14.40 -32.62 -3.18
CA LEU A 628 -13.16 -33.40 -3.20
C LEU A 628 -12.06 -32.77 -2.33
N MET A 629 -11.94 -31.47 -2.34
CA MET A 629 -10.96 -30.77 -1.47
C MET A 629 -11.31 -30.90 0.01
N GLU A 630 -12.60 -30.95 0.36
CA GLU A 630 -13.05 -31.18 1.75
C GLU A 630 -12.60 -32.53 2.32
N LEU A 631 -12.29 -33.53 1.47
CA LEU A 631 -11.77 -34.83 1.88
C LEU A 631 -10.35 -34.81 2.47
N GLN A 632 -9.73 -33.69 2.55
CA GLN A 632 -8.31 -33.52 2.85
C GLN A 632 -7.89 -34.02 4.25
N ASP A 633 -8.79 -34.42 5.12
CA ASP A 633 -8.49 -35.00 6.43
C ASP A 633 -8.01 -36.46 6.34
N GLY A 634 -6.85 -36.76 6.96
CA GLY A 634 -6.27 -38.10 7.04
C GLY A 634 -5.53 -38.55 5.77
N ASP A 635 -5.26 -39.86 5.68
CA ASP A 635 -4.52 -40.47 4.57
C ASP A 635 -5.36 -40.50 3.27
N ILE A 636 -5.05 -39.59 2.35
CA ILE A 636 -5.72 -39.46 1.04
C ILE A 636 -5.59 -40.75 0.20
N THR A 637 -4.55 -41.53 0.40
CA THR A 637 -4.33 -42.79 -0.40
C THR A 637 -5.45 -43.81 -0.15
N ASN A 638 -6.09 -43.77 0.99
CA ASN A 638 -7.18 -44.68 1.38
C ASN A 638 -8.58 -44.15 1.03
N LYS A 639 -8.70 -42.88 0.56
CA LYS A 639 -9.99 -42.23 0.26
C LYS A 639 -10.53 -42.50 -1.17
N GLY A 640 -9.95 -43.43 -1.90
CA GLY A 640 -10.42 -43.79 -3.26
C GLY A 640 -11.89 -44.10 -3.37
N PRO A 641 -12.53 -44.81 -2.43
CA PRO A 641 -14.01 -45.06 -2.44
C PRO A 641 -14.81 -43.76 -2.32
N GLU A 642 -14.41 -42.84 -1.43
CA GLU A 642 -15.08 -41.54 -1.20
C GLU A 642 -14.95 -40.62 -2.40
N ILE A 643 -13.76 -40.59 -3.02
CA ILE A 643 -13.52 -39.84 -4.27
C ILE A 643 -14.45 -40.33 -5.37
N ARG A 644 -14.59 -41.64 -5.56
CA ARG A 644 -15.53 -42.23 -6.55
C ARG A 644 -16.97 -41.85 -6.29
N ARG A 645 -17.38 -41.91 -5.04
CA ARG A 645 -18.77 -41.57 -4.63
C ARG A 645 -19.06 -40.09 -4.94
N ILE A 646 -18.17 -39.19 -4.59
CA ILE A 646 -18.35 -37.74 -4.86
C ILE A 646 -18.43 -37.49 -6.37
N ILE A 647 -17.56 -38.09 -7.17
CA ILE A 647 -17.61 -37.99 -8.64
C ILE A 647 -18.93 -38.49 -9.18
N SER A 648 -19.44 -39.62 -8.66
CA SER A 648 -20.72 -40.18 -9.10
C SER A 648 -21.93 -39.32 -8.72
N GLU A 649 -21.91 -38.74 -7.52
CA GLU A 649 -22.98 -37.89 -7.01
C GLU A 649 -23.07 -36.54 -7.71
N GLU A 650 -21.93 -35.90 -8.03
CA GLU A 650 -21.88 -34.52 -8.52
C GLU A 650 -21.87 -34.43 -10.05
N ILE A 651 -21.17 -35.32 -10.74
CA ILE A 651 -21.01 -35.26 -12.21
C ILE A 651 -21.48 -36.51 -12.96
N ASP A 652 -22.29 -37.31 -12.32
CA ASP A 652 -22.96 -38.49 -12.87
C ASP A 652 -22.02 -39.48 -13.61
N ILE A 653 -20.81 -39.68 -13.08
CA ILE A 653 -19.92 -40.72 -13.56
C ILE A 653 -20.03 -41.97 -12.63
N PRO A 654 -20.62 -43.07 -13.12
CA PRO A 654 -20.81 -44.26 -12.29
C PRO A 654 -19.53 -44.75 -11.63
N GLU A 655 -19.59 -45.15 -10.35
CA GLU A 655 -18.44 -45.64 -9.58
C GLU A 655 -17.72 -46.81 -10.26
N GLY A 656 -18.43 -47.67 -10.97
CA GLY A 656 -17.84 -48.78 -11.73
C GLY A 656 -16.84 -48.33 -12.80
N ILE A 657 -17.08 -47.15 -13.38
CA ILE A 657 -16.18 -46.58 -14.39
C ILE A 657 -14.89 -46.07 -13.70
N THR A 658 -15.04 -45.30 -12.62
CA THR A 658 -13.90 -44.76 -11.86
C THR A 658 -13.09 -45.88 -11.17
N GLN A 659 -13.76 -47.03 -10.87
CA GLN A 659 -13.05 -48.22 -10.35
C GLN A 659 -12.15 -48.87 -11.42
N MET A 660 -12.55 -48.83 -12.69
CA MET A 660 -11.71 -49.30 -13.80
C MET A 660 -10.61 -48.28 -14.17
N ARG A 661 -10.93 -47.00 -14.02
CA ARG A 661 -10.00 -45.87 -14.30
C ARG A 661 -9.25 -45.43 -13.04
N LYS A 662 -8.38 -46.33 -12.54
CA LYS A 662 -7.54 -46.09 -11.39
C LYS A 662 -6.61 -44.85 -11.57
N ASP A 663 -6.19 -44.62 -12.81
CA ASP A 663 -5.42 -43.44 -13.21
C ASP A 663 -6.13 -42.12 -12.84
N TRP A 664 -7.43 -42.01 -13.00
CA TRP A 664 -8.23 -40.84 -12.62
C TRP A 664 -8.19 -40.59 -11.11
N ILE A 665 -8.47 -41.66 -10.33
CA ILE A 665 -8.42 -41.57 -8.86
C ILE A 665 -7.05 -41.21 -8.35
N ASN A 666 -5.99 -41.82 -8.94
CA ASN A 666 -4.60 -41.49 -8.58
C ASN A 666 -4.26 -40.01 -8.89
N SER A 667 -4.74 -39.46 -10.04
CA SER A 667 -4.52 -38.07 -10.40
C SER A 667 -5.17 -37.12 -9.39
N ILE A 668 -6.41 -37.40 -8.98
CA ILE A 668 -7.13 -36.60 -7.97
C ILE A 668 -6.43 -36.73 -6.62
N SER A 669 -6.09 -37.94 -6.18
CA SER A 669 -5.37 -38.19 -4.93
C SER A 669 -4.02 -37.47 -4.90
N SER A 670 -3.30 -37.43 -6.03
CA SER A 670 -2.04 -36.65 -6.13
C SER A 670 -2.25 -35.16 -5.94
N LEU A 671 -3.28 -34.58 -6.56
CA LEU A 671 -3.63 -33.17 -6.41
C LEU A 671 -4.02 -32.83 -4.96
N LEU A 672 -4.86 -33.65 -4.34
CA LEU A 672 -5.26 -33.49 -2.93
C LEU A 672 -4.05 -33.61 -1.97
N ASN A 673 -3.08 -34.48 -2.28
CA ASN A 673 -1.84 -34.60 -1.53
C ASN A 673 -0.95 -33.34 -1.57
N GLU A 674 -1.11 -32.48 -2.57
CA GLU A 674 -0.35 -31.20 -2.64
C GLU A 674 -0.77 -30.22 -1.54
N ILE A 675 -2.05 -30.26 -1.11
CA ILE A 675 -2.60 -29.38 -0.05
C ILE A 675 -2.61 -30.05 1.33
N GLN A 676 -1.93 -31.17 1.48
CA GLN A 676 -1.77 -31.87 2.76
C GLN A 676 -0.44 -31.51 3.41
N TRP A 677 -0.49 -31.08 4.68
CA TRP A 677 0.72 -30.78 5.44
C TRP A 677 1.55 -32.04 5.74
N LYS A 678 2.83 -31.98 5.48
CA LYS A 678 3.77 -33.11 5.65
C LYS A 678 4.85 -32.78 6.68
N PRO A 679 5.41 -33.77 7.38
CA PRO A 679 6.53 -33.56 8.31
C PRO A 679 7.72 -32.82 7.69
N THR A 680 8.00 -33.06 6.40
CA THR A 680 9.07 -32.35 5.66
C THR A 680 8.80 -30.84 5.53
N GLN A 681 7.55 -30.41 5.55
CA GLN A 681 7.19 -28.99 5.56
C GLN A 681 7.42 -28.38 6.96
N THR A 682 7.13 -29.11 8.04
CA THR A 682 7.44 -28.68 9.41
C THR A 682 8.95 -28.40 9.59
N ILE A 683 9.80 -29.32 9.17
CA ILE A 683 11.25 -29.12 9.30
C ILE A 683 11.75 -27.96 8.43
N ARG A 684 11.14 -27.71 7.27
CA ARG A 684 11.46 -26.53 6.43
C ARG A 684 11.00 -25.23 7.08
N ALA A 685 9.81 -25.22 7.66
CA ALA A 685 9.30 -24.05 8.41
C ALA A 685 10.24 -23.70 9.57
N GLY A 686 10.85 -24.68 10.24
CA GLY A 686 11.74 -24.49 11.37
C GLY A 686 13.04 -23.74 11.05
N PHE A 687 13.46 -23.69 9.81
CA PHE A 687 14.57 -22.82 9.39
C PHE A 687 14.12 -21.67 8.44
N GLY A 688 12.83 -21.32 8.51
CA GLY A 688 12.27 -20.16 7.84
C GLY A 688 12.10 -20.29 6.32
N GLN A 689 11.77 -21.51 5.84
CA GLN A 689 11.53 -21.82 4.44
C GLN A 689 10.13 -22.43 4.23
N GLY A 690 9.78 -22.71 3.00
CA GLY A 690 8.49 -23.30 2.66
C GLY A 690 7.37 -22.25 2.72
N THR A 691 6.37 -22.46 3.59
CA THR A 691 5.23 -21.53 3.76
C THR A 691 5.51 -20.35 4.68
N THR A 692 6.65 -20.36 5.40
CA THR A 692 6.99 -19.30 6.36
C THR A 692 7.30 -18.00 5.65
N LEU A 693 6.47 -16.97 5.87
CA LEU A 693 6.60 -15.64 5.30
C LEU A 693 6.37 -14.60 6.39
N VAL A 694 7.24 -13.60 6.47
CA VAL A 694 7.18 -12.53 7.48
C VAL A 694 7.46 -11.16 6.85
N THR A 695 7.00 -10.08 7.49
CA THR A 695 7.31 -8.72 7.09
C THR A 695 8.55 -8.20 7.82
N PRO A 696 9.34 -7.28 7.24
CA PRO A 696 10.50 -6.69 7.90
C PRO A 696 10.19 -6.03 9.24
N VAL A 697 9.07 -5.37 9.39
CA VAL A 697 8.65 -4.74 10.64
C VAL A 697 8.34 -5.77 11.73
N ALA A 698 7.67 -6.87 11.39
CA ALA A 698 7.43 -7.96 12.34
C ALA A 698 8.75 -8.65 12.75
N VAL A 699 9.71 -8.75 11.83
CA VAL A 699 11.06 -9.23 12.15
C VAL A 699 11.77 -8.26 13.09
N ALA A 700 11.63 -6.94 12.91
CA ALA A 700 12.22 -5.95 13.83
C ALA A 700 11.63 -6.08 15.25
N ARG A 701 10.30 -6.26 15.38
CA ARG A 701 9.63 -6.55 16.65
C ARG A 701 10.18 -7.83 17.30
N TYR A 702 10.32 -8.88 16.53
CA TYR A 702 10.86 -10.16 16.98
C TYR A 702 12.33 -10.04 17.45
N VAL A 703 13.18 -9.37 16.67
CA VAL A 703 14.60 -9.17 17.03
C VAL A 703 14.73 -8.28 18.27
N SER A 704 13.86 -7.28 18.42
CA SER A 704 13.76 -6.47 19.65
C SER A 704 13.42 -7.33 20.87
N ALA A 705 12.50 -8.30 20.72
CA ALA A 705 12.15 -9.23 21.79
C ALA A 705 13.30 -10.20 22.16
N LEU A 706 14.13 -10.60 21.18
CA LEU A 706 15.36 -11.36 21.47
C LEU A 706 16.35 -10.49 22.27
N ALA A 707 16.49 -9.23 21.91
CA ALA A 707 17.43 -8.29 22.53
C ALA A 707 17.06 -7.98 23.98
N ASN A 708 15.78 -7.69 24.26
CA ASN A 708 15.28 -7.29 25.57
C ASN A 708 14.81 -8.47 26.45
N ARG A 709 15.15 -9.71 26.08
CA ARG A 709 14.87 -10.94 26.82
C ARG A 709 13.37 -11.22 27.02
N GLY A 710 12.58 -11.03 25.93
CA GLY A 710 11.23 -11.57 25.86
C GLY A 710 10.10 -10.56 25.91
N THR A 711 10.35 -9.28 26.11
CA THR A 711 9.30 -8.26 26.00
C THR A 711 9.00 -7.96 24.54
N VAL A 712 7.80 -8.30 24.08
CA VAL A 712 7.33 -8.03 22.71
C VAL A 712 6.44 -6.80 22.76
N TYR A 713 6.89 -5.69 22.18
CA TYR A 713 6.10 -4.46 22.14
C TYR A 713 5.18 -4.41 20.92
N ASP A 714 4.07 -3.68 21.04
CA ASP A 714 3.38 -3.14 19.87
C ASP A 714 4.30 -2.11 19.21
N VAL A 715 4.35 -2.14 17.88
CA VAL A 715 5.19 -1.22 17.12
C VAL A 715 4.42 0.06 16.88
N HIS A 716 5.04 1.19 17.13
CA HIS A 716 4.43 2.50 16.87
C HIS A 716 5.41 3.47 16.25
N ILE A 717 4.86 4.39 15.45
CA ILE A 717 5.63 5.43 14.75
C ILE A 717 5.15 6.84 15.09
N VAL A 718 3.98 6.96 15.72
CA VAL A 718 3.47 8.21 16.29
C VAL A 718 3.92 8.30 17.75
N ASP A 719 4.52 9.43 18.13
CA ASP A 719 4.90 9.73 19.52
C ASP A 719 3.74 10.46 20.23
N LYS A 720 3.30 11.57 19.65
CA LYS A 720 2.20 12.37 20.20
C LYS A 720 1.55 13.26 19.17
N VAL A 721 0.37 13.74 19.51
CA VAL A 721 -0.37 14.77 18.75
C VAL A 721 -0.47 16.02 19.63
N MET A 722 -0.21 17.19 19.07
CA MET A 722 -0.22 18.49 19.74
C MET A 722 -1.13 19.44 19.01
N ASP A 723 -1.91 20.23 19.73
CA ASP A 723 -2.70 21.32 19.15
C ASP A 723 -1.82 22.50 18.69
N SER A 724 -2.43 23.48 18.05
CA SER A 724 -1.73 24.68 17.55
C SER A 724 -1.08 25.53 18.66
N SER A 725 -1.46 25.32 19.94
CA SER A 725 -0.83 25.96 21.11
C SER A 725 0.40 25.20 21.61
N GLY A 726 0.65 23.99 21.09
CA GLY A 726 1.71 23.08 21.54
C GLY A 726 1.28 22.17 22.71
N SER A 727 -0.01 22.21 23.11
CA SER A 727 -0.54 21.33 24.15
C SER A 727 -0.76 19.90 23.61
N THR A 728 -0.39 18.89 24.39
CA THR A 728 -0.56 17.50 23.96
C THR A 728 -2.04 17.09 23.98
N VAL A 729 -2.57 16.74 22.82
CA VAL A 729 -3.93 16.21 22.62
C VAL A 729 -3.96 14.69 22.81
N LYS A 730 -2.93 14.01 22.32
CA LYS A 730 -2.79 12.54 22.43
C LYS A 730 -1.32 12.20 22.64
N ASN A 731 -1.06 11.26 23.53
CA ASN A 731 0.28 10.69 23.75
C ASN A 731 0.22 9.18 23.48
N VAL A 732 1.19 8.65 22.75
CA VAL A 732 1.30 7.22 22.44
C VAL A 732 2.39 6.64 23.33
N ALA A 733 1.98 5.95 24.38
CA ALA A 733 2.91 5.26 25.27
C ALA A 733 3.26 3.87 24.72
N PRO A 734 4.47 3.36 25.02
CA PRO A 734 4.82 1.97 24.71
C PRO A 734 3.79 0.98 25.25
N SER A 735 3.34 0.06 24.42
CA SER A 735 2.39 -1.00 24.76
C SER A 735 3.07 -2.37 24.62
N VAL A 736 2.88 -3.25 25.59
CA VAL A 736 3.42 -4.62 25.54
C VAL A 736 2.39 -5.53 24.89
N TYR A 737 2.73 -6.06 23.72
CA TYR A 737 1.94 -7.07 23.02
C TYR A 737 1.96 -8.42 23.75
N ASN A 738 3.16 -8.86 24.18
CA ASN A 738 3.35 -10.13 24.88
C ASN A 738 4.62 -10.10 25.72
N GLN A 739 4.64 -10.92 26.80
CA GLN A 739 5.82 -11.15 27.61
C GLN A 739 6.18 -12.64 27.55
N ILE A 740 7.38 -12.95 27.08
CA ILE A 740 7.91 -14.31 26.99
C ILE A 740 8.78 -14.57 28.22
N GLU A 741 8.28 -15.39 29.12
CA GLU A 741 8.98 -15.77 30.35
C GLU A 741 9.64 -17.14 30.17
N ILE A 742 10.98 -17.16 30.06
CA ILE A 742 11.83 -18.35 29.94
C ILE A 742 13.14 -18.12 30.67
N SER A 743 13.91 -19.19 30.88
CA SER A 743 15.23 -19.12 31.52
C SER A 743 16.17 -18.17 30.80
N ASP A 744 16.92 -17.37 31.55
CA ASP A 744 17.96 -16.46 31.04
C ASP A 744 19.01 -17.18 30.22
N ASP A 745 19.35 -18.42 30.57
CA ASP A 745 20.33 -19.25 29.85
C ASP A 745 19.95 -19.45 28.37
N ILE A 746 18.65 -19.49 28.05
CA ILE A 746 18.18 -19.62 26.67
C ILE A 746 18.45 -18.33 25.89
N TRP A 747 18.18 -17.17 26.51
CA TRP A 747 18.49 -15.87 25.91
C TRP A 747 19.98 -15.68 25.70
N ASP A 748 20.78 -16.09 26.70
CA ASP A 748 22.25 -16.03 26.64
C ASP A 748 22.83 -16.95 25.55
N ALA A 749 22.27 -18.14 25.37
CA ALA A 749 22.68 -19.03 24.29
C ALA A 749 22.41 -18.41 22.91
N VAL A 750 21.24 -17.77 22.71
CA VAL A 750 20.92 -17.08 21.46
C VAL A 750 21.84 -15.88 21.23
N SER A 751 22.02 -15.03 22.24
CA SER A 751 22.89 -13.84 22.17
C SER A 751 24.35 -14.24 21.87
N SER A 752 24.85 -15.30 22.52
CA SER A 752 26.19 -15.87 22.28
C SER A 752 26.33 -16.41 20.85
N GLY A 753 25.30 -17.11 20.34
CA GLY A 753 25.29 -17.58 18.96
C GLY A 753 25.33 -16.43 17.96
N MET A 754 24.54 -15.36 18.19
CA MET A 754 24.52 -14.16 17.34
C MET A 754 25.87 -13.40 17.38
N LYS A 755 26.53 -13.30 18.54
CA LYS A 755 27.88 -12.80 18.65
C LYS A 755 28.84 -13.60 17.75
N GLY A 756 28.77 -14.93 17.84
CA GLY A 756 29.65 -15.81 17.04
C GLY A 756 29.46 -15.66 15.53
N VAL A 757 28.26 -15.28 15.04
CA VAL A 757 28.01 -15.05 13.61
C VAL A 757 28.91 -13.97 13.02
N VAL A 758 29.18 -12.91 13.76
CA VAL A 758 29.95 -11.74 13.29
C VAL A 758 31.44 -11.84 13.67
N SER A 759 31.79 -12.70 14.62
CA SER A 759 33.14 -12.87 15.15
C SER A 759 34.08 -13.56 14.13
N PRO A 760 35.20 -12.92 13.76
CA PRO A 760 36.19 -13.52 12.90
C PRO A 760 36.92 -14.69 13.55
N GLU A 761 37.13 -14.68 14.85
CA GLU A 761 37.79 -15.73 15.61
C GLU A 761 36.97 -17.00 15.65
N ASP A 762 35.66 -16.85 15.76
CA ASP A 762 34.69 -17.95 15.77
C ASP A 762 34.37 -18.49 14.37
N GLY A 763 34.78 -17.78 13.30
CA GLY A 763 34.55 -18.22 11.93
C GLY A 763 33.06 -18.17 11.52
N GLY A 764 32.28 -17.26 12.11
CA GLY A 764 30.84 -17.13 11.88
C GLY A 764 30.46 -16.74 10.46
N THR A 765 29.19 -16.92 10.12
CA THR A 765 28.69 -16.81 8.73
C THR A 765 28.80 -15.40 8.14
N ALA A 766 28.93 -14.34 8.94
CA ALA A 766 29.14 -12.96 8.48
C ALA A 766 30.57 -12.48 8.65
N SER A 767 31.41 -13.21 9.35
CA SER A 767 32.77 -12.76 9.75
C SER A 767 33.64 -12.31 8.59
N SER A 768 33.55 -12.98 7.45
CA SER A 768 34.34 -12.65 6.26
C SER A 768 33.94 -11.31 5.63
N ALA A 769 32.68 -10.91 5.69
CA ALA A 769 32.19 -9.67 5.13
C ALA A 769 32.62 -8.43 5.93
N PHE A 770 32.95 -8.59 7.22
CA PHE A 770 33.46 -7.50 8.06
C PHE A 770 34.98 -7.28 7.91
N LYS A 771 35.70 -8.11 7.15
CA LYS A 771 37.14 -7.93 6.92
C LYS A 771 37.47 -6.64 6.21
N ASP A 772 36.60 -6.18 5.36
CA ASP A 772 36.75 -4.94 4.61
C ASP A 772 36.53 -3.68 5.47
N TYR A 773 36.14 -3.85 6.75
CA TYR A 773 35.82 -2.76 7.69
C TYR A 773 36.66 -2.88 8.99
N PRO A 774 38.00 -2.71 8.96
CA PRO A 774 38.87 -2.97 10.09
C PRO A 774 38.60 -2.06 11.30
N GLU A 775 38.30 -0.77 11.10
CA GLU A 775 38.00 0.17 12.20
C GLU A 775 36.66 -0.17 12.87
N PHE A 776 35.63 -0.49 12.07
CA PHE A 776 34.35 -0.96 12.58
C PHE A 776 34.52 -2.24 13.40
N ARG A 777 35.29 -3.18 12.85
CA ARG A 777 35.56 -4.45 13.52
C ARG A 777 36.19 -4.21 14.88
N LYS A 778 37.26 -3.43 14.94
CA LYS A 778 37.99 -3.12 16.17
C LYS A 778 37.10 -2.45 17.21
N LYS A 779 36.21 -1.52 16.77
CA LYS A 779 35.39 -0.74 17.65
C LYS A 779 34.16 -1.53 18.18
N TYR A 780 33.54 -2.33 17.34
CA TYR A 780 32.23 -2.91 17.64
C TYR A 780 32.19 -4.44 17.73
N ILE A 781 33.05 -5.17 16.98
CA ILE A 781 33.09 -6.63 16.99
C ILE A 781 34.04 -7.15 18.05
N ASP A 782 35.30 -6.69 18.03
CA ASP A 782 36.32 -7.12 18.99
C ASP A 782 35.99 -6.70 20.43
N THR A 783 35.11 -5.70 20.61
CA THR A 783 34.54 -5.29 21.90
C THR A 783 33.25 -6.01 22.27
N GLU A 784 32.82 -6.98 21.45
CA GLU A 784 31.56 -7.73 21.63
C GLU A 784 30.30 -6.86 21.72
N MET A 785 30.33 -5.67 21.15
CA MET A 785 29.26 -4.67 21.28
C MET A 785 27.98 -5.08 20.55
N PHE A 786 28.06 -5.89 19.47
CA PHE A 786 26.87 -6.34 18.80
C PHE A 786 26.94 -7.84 18.38
N GLY A 787 25.79 -8.40 18.14
CA GLY A 787 25.61 -9.70 17.53
C GLY A 787 24.65 -9.62 16.36
N GLY A 788 24.76 -10.52 15.40
CA GLY A 788 23.91 -10.49 14.23
C GLY A 788 23.52 -11.89 13.74
N LYS A 789 22.61 -11.94 12.78
CA LYS A 789 22.26 -13.19 12.10
C LYS A 789 22.04 -12.93 10.62
N THR A 790 22.74 -13.70 9.79
CA THR A 790 22.52 -13.74 8.35
C THR A 790 21.36 -14.66 8.01
N GLY A 791 20.56 -14.25 7.05
CA GLY A 791 19.52 -15.07 6.41
C GLY A 791 19.70 -15.07 4.89
N SER A 792 19.60 -16.23 4.29
CA SER A 792 19.54 -16.40 2.83
C SER A 792 18.37 -17.32 2.54
N ALA A 793 17.27 -16.73 2.08
CA ALA A 793 16.04 -17.45 1.82
C ALA A 793 15.83 -17.62 0.32
N GLN A 794 15.62 -18.86 -0.15
CA GLN A 794 15.39 -19.12 -1.57
C GLN A 794 14.01 -18.59 -2.00
N ILE A 795 13.97 -17.85 -3.12
CA ILE A 795 12.74 -17.27 -3.67
C ILE A 795 12.18 -18.15 -4.81
N GLY A 796 13.00 -18.76 -5.63
CA GLY A 796 12.59 -19.45 -6.85
C GLY A 796 13.03 -20.92 -6.96
N ARG A 797 12.70 -21.56 -8.10
CA ARG A 797 13.19 -22.89 -8.44
C ARG A 797 14.68 -22.80 -8.81
N ARG A 798 15.49 -23.65 -8.22
CA ARG A 798 16.87 -23.84 -8.69
C ARG A 798 16.87 -24.33 -10.12
N ALA A 799 17.40 -23.56 -11.05
CA ALA A 799 18.01 -24.13 -12.23
C ALA A 799 19.20 -24.99 -11.77
N LYS A 800 19.41 -26.19 -12.33
CA LYS A 800 20.50 -27.10 -11.91
C LYS A 800 21.82 -26.32 -11.82
N ASN A 801 22.39 -26.21 -10.60
CA ASN A 801 23.69 -25.61 -10.29
C ASN A 801 23.80 -24.09 -10.24
N ILE A 802 22.68 -23.36 -10.21
CA ILE A 802 22.70 -21.90 -10.07
C ILE A 802 21.99 -21.49 -8.78
N ASP A 803 22.78 -20.99 -7.79
CA ASP A 803 22.27 -20.48 -6.50
C ASP A 803 22.02 -18.96 -6.64
N ILE A 804 20.87 -18.53 -7.17
CA ILE A 804 20.76 -17.14 -7.57
C ILE A 804 19.61 -16.40 -6.92
N GLU A 805 18.50 -17.03 -6.68
CA GLU A 805 17.32 -16.32 -6.23
C GLU A 805 17.14 -16.44 -4.72
N ASN A 806 17.92 -15.64 -3.97
CA ASN A 806 17.79 -15.59 -2.52
C ASN A 806 17.40 -14.18 -2.06
N THR A 807 16.54 -14.09 -1.06
CA THR A 807 16.41 -12.89 -0.25
C THR A 807 17.59 -12.82 0.72
N SER A 808 18.33 -11.71 0.68
CA SER A 808 19.31 -11.38 1.70
C SER A 808 18.61 -10.80 2.92
N TRP A 809 18.85 -11.38 4.08
CA TRP A 809 18.47 -10.84 5.37
C TRP A 809 19.69 -10.64 6.26
N PHE A 810 19.73 -9.51 6.94
CA PHE A 810 20.62 -9.33 8.08
C PHE A 810 19.83 -8.71 9.23
N VAL A 811 19.93 -9.31 10.40
CA VAL A 811 19.33 -8.80 11.62
C VAL A 811 20.38 -8.66 12.71
N THR A 812 20.28 -7.60 13.50
CA THR A 812 21.20 -7.33 14.60
C THR A 812 20.50 -6.51 15.68
N PHE A 813 21.07 -6.53 16.86
CA PHE A 813 20.78 -5.57 17.94
C PHE A 813 22.08 -5.11 18.59
N ALA A 814 22.06 -3.91 19.12
CA ALA A 814 23.22 -3.30 19.76
C ALA A 814 22.77 -2.23 20.80
N PRO A 815 23.58 -1.97 21.87
CA PRO A 815 24.68 -2.83 22.35
C PRO A 815 24.17 -4.20 22.80
N ARG A 816 25.03 -5.23 22.81
CA ARG A 816 24.61 -6.60 23.16
C ARG A 816 24.21 -6.77 24.63
N GLU A 817 24.88 -6.08 25.56
CA GLU A 817 24.62 -6.19 27.00
C GLU A 817 23.50 -5.30 27.49
N GLN A 818 23.37 -4.10 26.92
CA GLN A 818 22.29 -3.15 27.21
C GLN A 818 21.66 -2.71 25.89
N PRO A 819 20.82 -3.54 25.28
CA PRO A 819 20.30 -3.30 23.95
C PRO A 819 19.45 -2.02 23.88
N GLU A 820 19.74 -1.18 22.88
CA GLU A 820 19.01 0.06 22.58
C GLU A 820 18.21 -0.07 21.28
N ILE A 821 18.87 -0.60 20.23
CA ILE A 821 18.27 -0.70 18.91
C ILE A 821 18.36 -2.12 18.33
N ALA A 822 17.36 -2.46 17.54
CA ALA A 822 17.38 -3.58 16.61
C ALA A 822 17.35 -3.05 15.17
N ILE A 823 18.13 -3.68 14.28
CA ILE A 823 18.21 -3.34 12.86
C ILE A 823 17.87 -4.57 12.04
N VAL A 824 17.00 -4.40 11.08
CA VAL A 824 16.61 -5.42 10.09
C VAL A 824 16.81 -4.85 8.70
N ILE A 825 17.54 -5.58 7.86
CA ILE A 825 17.68 -5.28 6.43
C ILE A 825 17.26 -6.50 5.64
N CYS A 826 16.45 -6.29 4.60
CA CYS A 826 16.11 -7.33 3.64
C CYS A 826 16.14 -6.82 2.21
N VAL A 827 16.74 -7.63 1.32
CA VAL A 827 16.86 -7.33 -0.11
C VAL A 827 16.48 -8.61 -0.88
N PRO A 828 15.30 -8.65 -1.51
CA PRO A 828 14.95 -9.72 -2.44
C PRO A 828 15.98 -9.78 -3.58
N TYR A 829 16.36 -10.99 -3.98
CA TYR A 829 17.42 -11.23 -4.98
C TYR A 829 18.80 -10.69 -4.55
N GLY A 830 19.01 -10.48 -3.24
CA GLY A 830 20.22 -9.88 -2.67
C GLY A 830 21.34 -10.87 -2.39
N LEU A 831 21.31 -12.06 -2.99
CA LEU A 831 22.29 -13.17 -2.98
C LEU A 831 22.46 -13.87 -1.63
N SER A 832 23.06 -13.25 -0.64
CA SER A 832 23.29 -13.84 0.69
C SER A 832 23.11 -12.82 1.80
N GLY A 833 22.83 -13.30 3.01
CA GLY A 833 22.69 -12.41 4.17
C GLY A 833 23.93 -11.57 4.48
N SER A 834 25.12 -12.02 4.12
CA SER A 834 26.37 -11.26 4.29
C SER A 834 26.49 -10.07 3.32
N SER A 835 25.72 -10.07 2.22
CA SER A 835 25.69 -8.92 1.28
C SER A 835 25.16 -7.65 1.95
N SER A 836 24.32 -7.76 2.99
CA SER A 836 23.75 -6.61 3.72
C SER A 836 24.70 -5.97 4.75
N VAL A 837 25.89 -6.53 4.98
CA VAL A 837 26.86 -6.03 5.97
C VAL A 837 27.25 -4.56 5.74
N PRO A 838 27.50 -4.06 4.52
CA PRO A 838 27.86 -2.66 4.31
C PRO A 838 26.84 -1.68 4.95
N ALA A 839 25.54 -1.91 4.71
CA ALA A 839 24.50 -1.04 5.26
C ALA A 839 24.41 -1.14 6.81
N ILE A 840 24.66 -2.30 7.40
CA ILE A 840 24.75 -2.42 8.86
C ILE A 840 25.90 -1.60 9.43
N VAL A 841 27.07 -1.63 8.76
CA VAL A 841 28.22 -0.84 9.15
C VAL A 841 27.90 0.66 9.13
N ASP A 842 27.28 1.14 8.08
CA ASP A 842 26.92 2.56 7.92
C ASP A 842 25.93 3.00 9.02
N ILE A 843 24.87 2.22 9.24
CA ILE A 843 23.84 2.54 10.24
C ILE A 843 24.38 2.53 11.67
N LEU A 844 25.12 1.49 12.07
CA LEU A 844 25.69 1.39 13.41
C LEU A 844 26.78 2.44 13.65
N THR A 845 27.61 2.72 12.66
CA THR A 845 28.64 3.77 12.76
C THR A 845 28.01 5.14 12.96
N TYR A 846 26.92 5.43 12.22
CA TYR A 846 26.18 6.68 12.40
C TYR A 846 25.53 6.75 13.79
N TYR A 847 24.76 5.72 14.17
CA TYR A 847 23.99 5.76 15.42
C TYR A 847 24.88 5.94 16.66
N PHE A 848 25.94 5.14 16.80
CA PHE A 848 26.85 5.22 17.92
C PHE A 848 27.93 6.29 17.77
N GLY A 849 28.22 6.73 16.53
CA GLY A 849 29.14 7.84 16.30
C GLY A 849 28.59 9.19 16.72
N GLN A 850 27.28 9.39 16.72
CA GLN A 850 26.65 10.61 17.25
C GLN A 850 26.75 10.75 18.76
N SER A 851 26.75 9.63 19.50
CA SER A 851 26.87 9.67 20.97
C SER A 851 28.24 10.15 21.44
N GLU A 852 29.28 10.06 20.58
CA GLU A 852 30.64 10.54 20.86
C GLU A 852 30.87 12.00 20.43
N ASN A 853 30.07 12.50 19.47
CA ASN A 853 30.11 13.87 18.95
C ASN A 853 28.83 14.62 19.34
N ALA A 854 28.62 14.87 20.62
CA ALA A 854 27.50 15.68 21.08
C ALA A 854 27.70 17.15 20.63
N ALA A 855 27.21 17.46 19.50
CA ALA A 855 26.66 18.66 18.88
C ALA A 855 27.05 18.73 17.39
N PRO A 856 26.17 18.52 16.43
CA PRO A 856 26.42 19.01 15.08
C PRO A 856 26.27 20.53 15.12
N GLU A 857 27.38 21.24 14.93
CA GLU A 857 27.44 22.72 14.85
C GLU A 857 26.69 23.31 13.63
N ASN A 858 25.91 22.54 12.89
CA ASN A 858 25.19 23.01 11.70
C ASN A 858 23.80 22.41 11.52
N LEU A 859 23.03 22.23 12.59
CA LEU A 859 21.57 22.18 12.48
C LEU A 859 21.05 23.61 12.51
N VAL A 860 21.14 24.32 11.41
CA VAL A 860 20.37 25.54 11.22
C VAL A 860 18.90 25.11 11.23
N ALA A 861 18.25 25.32 12.37
CA ALA A 861 16.81 25.34 12.41
C ALA A 861 16.38 26.38 11.38
N ILE A 862 15.75 25.91 10.28
CA ILE A 862 15.04 26.81 9.38
C ILE A 862 13.72 27.17 10.10
N ASN A 863 13.87 27.92 11.19
CA ASN A 863 12.83 28.72 11.81
C ASN A 863 12.99 30.16 11.31
N GLY A 864 13.11 30.31 10.02
CA GLY A 864 13.00 31.60 9.35
C GLY A 864 11.54 31.81 8.96
N LEU A 865 10.73 32.34 9.88
CA LEU A 865 9.68 33.25 9.50
C LEU A 865 10.39 34.47 8.90
N THR A 866 10.61 34.46 7.61
CA THR A 866 10.83 35.71 6.87
C THR A 866 9.46 36.16 6.39
N GLU A 867 9.16 37.39 6.77
CA GLU A 867 7.98 38.24 6.52
C GLU A 867 7.42 38.16 5.09
#